data_4ea93afb77037926367649a91ee111f3
#
_entry.id   4ea93afb77037926367649a91ee111f3
#
_cell.length_a   1.000
_cell.length_b   1.000
_cell.length_c   1.000
_cell.angle_alpha   90.00
_cell.angle_beta   90.00
_cell.angle_gamma   90.00
#
_symmetry.space_group_name_H-M   'P 1'
#
loop_
_entity.id
_entity.type
_entity.pdbx_description
1 polymer ?
#
loop_
_entity_poly.entity_id
_entity_poly.type
_entity_poly.pdbx_seq_one_letter_code
_entity_poly.pdbx_strand_id
1 'polypeptide(L)'
;MATHIFGIRHHGPGCSRALRAALEQLKPDAVLVEGPPDAHTVLPLLTHKAMRPPVALLLYMPDAPSRAVYYPFTTFSPEWQALSYAMKRGIPGRFIDLPQAIQLARKAPDEGEEGAEAQPEAPADEATLAPAADATAEIAPAPTMAAPHEDPLALLAEAAGYADHELWWERQIEQRTNATDLFDGILEAMSALRSDLTPQDEEEALREAHMRQGIRAAEKEGFKTIAVVCGAWHAPALAVRDQAKADADLLAGMKRVKVEATWIPWTNSRLSYRTGYGAGVGSPGWYEHLWTARDRLSIRWMARAAHLLRDEGLDVSSASVIEAVRLTDALAAMRDLPMPGLDEMHEATLTVLCNGDEAPMRLIREKLEIGERLGAVPPETPAVPLQRDVEARQRRLRLKPTTEIEQLDLDLREENARARSRLLHGLRLLDIEWGKPHEAYRKSGTFHELWTLQWQVEFAVSLIEANVWGNTVEEAATARARTLADEAQDLPTLTALLERAQLAELPEAVDYVLARVQARAAVSADVRHLMEALPKLASVARYSDVRGTRAELVLPVIDGLFARVVVGLPPACASLDDDAATAIVESMEHVQQSLDLLDRDDLRADWQGVLRDLIGRGGMHGLVRGYCCRLLLEKRALSEDELQRLARLTLSTATPAPQAAAWVEGVLHGSGRLLLYEDGLWAALDGWLAELAPDPFTALLPLLRRAFSGFETAERRTMGEKVKHLRAGAAGQVKRGGAESAGIGALDTERANQVLPVLAHILGVTYGDH
;
A
#
# COMPACT_ATOMS: atom_id res chain seq x y z
N MET A 1 -12.59 -20.07 50.50
CA MET A 1 -12.08 -19.79 49.13
C MET A 1 -12.37 -18.32 48.85
N ALA A 2 -11.36 -17.58 48.42
CA ALA A 2 -11.52 -16.17 48.09
C ALA A 2 -11.22 -16.03 46.57
N THR A 3 -12.15 -15.47 45.84
CA THR A 3 -11.96 -15.13 44.43
C THR A 3 -11.96 -13.63 44.29
N HIS A 4 -10.91 -13.10 43.72
CA HIS A 4 -10.71 -11.67 43.52
C HIS A 4 -10.83 -11.38 42.02
N ILE A 5 -11.70 -10.45 41.64
CA ILE A 5 -11.96 -10.08 40.25
C ILE A 5 -11.27 -8.75 39.98
N PHE A 6 -10.45 -8.72 38.98
CA PHE A 6 -9.71 -7.55 38.49
C PHE A 6 -10.27 -7.15 37.14
N GLY A 7 -11.17 -6.17 37.12
CA GLY A 7 -11.71 -5.55 35.92
C GLY A 7 -10.64 -4.64 35.28
N ILE A 8 -10.19 -4.98 34.10
CA ILE A 8 -9.08 -4.27 33.44
C ILE A 8 -9.56 -3.57 32.17
N ARG A 9 -8.75 -2.60 31.70
CA ARG A 9 -8.73 -2.19 30.32
C ARG A 9 -7.59 -2.90 29.61
N HIS A 10 -7.88 -3.45 28.44
CA HIS A 10 -6.88 -4.08 27.59
C HIS A 10 -5.77 -3.07 27.24
N HIS A 11 -4.52 -3.50 27.30
CA HIS A 11 -3.33 -2.70 26.98
C HIS A 11 -3.09 -1.44 27.86
N GLY A 12 -3.61 -1.40 29.09
CA GLY A 12 -3.40 -0.27 30.01
C GLY A 12 -2.11 -0.42 30.84
N PRO A 13 -1.09 0.47 30.69
CA PRO A 13 0.18 0.36 31.45
C PRO A 13 0.02 0.62 32.94
N GLY A 14 -0.84 1.56 33.36
CA GLY A 14 -1.16 1.83 34.76
C GLY A 14 -1.98 0.71 35.38
N CYS A 15 -3.00 0.24 34.65
CA CYS A 15 -3.79 -0.92 35.04
C CYS A 15 -2.89 -2.16 35.21
N SER A 16 -1.92 -2.38 34.31
CA SER A 16 -0.94 -3.48 34.41
C SER A 16 -0.04 -3.35 35.63
N ARG A 17 0.42 -2.15 35.97
CA ARG A 17 1.21 -1.93 37.21
C ARG A 17 0.39 -2.23 38.45
N ALA A 18 -0.86 -1.74 38.51
CA ALA A 18 -1.77 -1.98 39.60
C ALA A 18 -2.08 -3.48 39.78
N LEU A 19 -2.39 -4.17 38.69
CA LEU A 19 -2.64 -5.61 38.66
C LEU A 19 -1.42 -6.40 39.16
N ARG A 20 -0.24 -6.07 38.69
CA ARG A 20 0.98 -6.74 39.14
C ARG A 20 1.22 -6.55 40.64
N ALA A 21 1.03 -5.34 41.16
CA ALA A 21 1.14 -5.08 42.58
C ALA A 21 0.09 -5.85 43.40
N ALA A 22 -1.15 -5.90 42.91
CA ALA A 22 -2.23 -6.66 43.53
C ALA A 22 -1.94 -8.17 43.56
N LEU A 23 -1.44 -8.76 42.46
CA LEU A 23 -1.05 -10.17 42.39
C LEU A 23 0.13 -10.51 43.32
N GLU A 24 1.12 -9.62 43.44
CA GLU A 24 2.25 -9.81 44.39
C GLU A 24 1.81 -9.76 45.83
N GLN A 25 0.80 -8.93 46.15
CA GLN A 25 0.21 -8.84 47.48
C GLN A 25 -0.70 -10.04 47.79
N LEU A 26 -1.58 -10.37 46.85
CA LEU A 26 -2.59 -11.43 46.98
C LEU A 26 -1.98 -12.82 47.01
N LYS A 27 -0.94 -13.08 46.21
CA LYS A 27 -0.27 -14.40 46.03
C LYS A 27 -1.27 -15.51 45.72
N PRO A 28 -2.01 -15.41 44.62
CA PRO A 28 -3.04 -16.38 44.30
C PRO A 28 -2.49 -17.76 44.02
N ASP A 29 -3.32 -18.81 44.26
CA ASP A 29 -3.02 -20.19 43.94
C ASP A 29 -3.30 -20.50 42.45
N ALA A 30 -4.17 -19.73 41.79
CA ALA A 30 -4.48 -19.81 40.36
C ALA A 30 -4.81 -18.42 39.80
N VAL A 31 -4.49 -18.20 38.54
CA VAL A 31 -4.81 -16.99 37.78
C VAL A 31 -5.66 -17.39 36.56
N LEU A 32 -6.85 -16.84 36.48
CA LEU A 32 -7.80 -17.02 35.40
C LEU A 32 -7.86 -15.73 34.61
N VAL A 33 -7.72 -15.80 33.29
CA VAL A 33 -7.64 -14.62 32.44
C VAL A 33 -8.68 -14.73 31.33
N GLU A 34 -9.35 -13.63 31.03
CA GLU A 34 -10.19 -13.56 29.83
C GLU A 34 -9.35 -13.82 28.58
N GLY A 35 -9.80 -14.72 27.74
CA GLY A 35 -9.14 -15.14 26.53
C GLY A 35 -9.48 -16.58 26.16
N PRO A 36 -9.10 -17.01 24.96
CA PRO A 36 -9.57 -18.26 24.35
C PRO A 36 -8.90 -19.50 24.97
N PRO A 37 -9.65 -20.42 25.59
CA PRO A 37 -9.11 -21.69 26.11
C PRO A 37 -8.44 -22.55 25.04
N ASP A 38 -8.82 -22.40 23.76
CA ASP A 38 -8.22 -23.11 22.62
C ASP A 38 -6.71 -22.86 22.50
N ALA A 39 -6.20 -21.77 23.05
CA ALA A 39 -4.78 -21.40 23.02
C ALA A 39 -3.94 -22.01 24.15
N HIS A 40 -4.50 -22.84 25.05
CA HIS A 40 -3.77 -23.39 26.20
C HIS A 40 -2.50 -24.14 25.81
N THR A 41 -2.50 -24.81 24.66
CA THR A 41 -1.33 -25.60 24.18
C THR A 41 -0.11 -24.76 23.85
N VAL A 42 -0.30 -23.47 23.48
CA VAL A 42 0.77 -22.53 23.10
C VAL A 42 1.13 -21.55 24.20
N LEU A 43 0.36 -21.49 25.31
CA LEU A 43 0.63 -20.63 26.45
C LEU A 43 2.04 -20.83 27.06
N PRO A 44 2.60 -22.05 27.18
CA PRO A 44 3.94 -22.24 27.75
C PRO A 44 5.05 -21.45 27.03
N LEU A 45 4.87 -21.14 25.75
CA LEU A 45 5.81 -20.34 24.95
C LEU A 45 5.90 -18.87 25.41
N LEU A 46 4.91 -18.37 26.16
CA LEU A 46 4.88 -17.00 26.67
C LEU A 46 6.12 -16.61 27.48
N THR A 47 6.69 -17.56 28.25
CA THR A 47 7.89 -17.32 29.06
C THR A 47 9.20 -17.67 28.35
N HIS A 48 9.14 -18.09 27.09
CA HIS A 48 10.33 -18.42 26.33
C HIS A 48 11.21 -17.19 26.10
N LYS A 49 12.54 -17.34 26.20
CA LYS A 49 13.51 -16.22 26.09
C LYS A 49 13.47 -15.44 24.77
N ALA A 50 13.02 -16.10 23.69
CA ALA A 50 12.88 -15.47 22.38
C ALA A 50 11.52 -14.79 22.16
N MET A 51 10.58 -14.96 23.08
CA MET A 51 9.29 -14.30 23.03
C MET A 51 9.44 -12.83 23.42
N ARG A 52 9.11 -11.93 22.50
CA ARG A 52 9.24 -10.47 22.69
C ARG A 52 7.98 -9.75 22.18
N PRO A 53 7.10 -9.28 23.06
CA PRO A 53 5.96 -8.44 22.65
C PRO A 53 6.40 -7.15 21.92
N PRO A 54 5.53 -6.62 21.01
CA PRO A 54 4.14 -7.02 20.78
C PRO A 54 4.02 -8.33 20.00
N VAL A 55 3.16 -9.24 20.46
CA VAL A 55 2.83 -10.50 19.80
C VAL A 55 1.34 -10.72 19.83
N ALA A 56 0.80 -11.54 18.96
CA ALA A 56 -0.60 -11.93 19.03
C ALA A 56 -0.77 -13.46 19.07
N LEU A 57 -1.80 -13.90 19.79
CA LEU A 57 -2.35 -15.23 19.58
C LEU A 57 -3.23 -15.18 18.34
N LEU A 58 -2.94 -16.03 17.38
CA LEU A 58 -3.77 -16.29 16.23
C LEU A 58 -4.52 -17.60 16.46
N LEU A 59 -5.84 -17.53 16.34
CA LEU A 59 -6.72 -18.70 16.32
C LEU A 59 -7.44 -18.73 14.98
N TYR A 60 -7.37 -19.85 14.28
CA TYR A 60 -7.94 -19.98 12.94
C TYR A 60 -8.53 -21.36 12.71
N MET A 61 -9.46 -21.46 11.77
CA MET A 61 -9.98 -22.73 11.30
C MET A 61 -9.01 -23.31 10.25
N PRO A 62 -8.44 -24.51 10.44
CA PRO A 62 -7.50 -25.09 9.46
C PRO A 62 -8.12 -25.29 8.07
N ASP A 63 -9.43 -25.56 8.02
CA ASP A 63 -10.18 -25.80 6.78
C ASP A 63 -10.68 -24.48 6.12
N ALA A 64 -10.62 -23.35 6.84
CA ALA A 64 -10.96 -22.00 6.37
C ALA A 64 -10.08 -20.95 7.08
N PRO A 65 -8.78 -20.82 6.75
CA PRO A 65 -7.82 -20.00 7.49
C PRO A 65 -8.13 -18.49 7.47
N SER A 66 -8.90 -18.01 6.50
CA SER A 66 -9.43 -16.63 6.48
C SER A 66 -10.34 -16.32 7.67
N ARG A 67 -10.94 -17.34 8.27
CA ARG A 67 -11.73 -17.23 9.50
C ARG A 67 -10.80 -17.34 10.71
N ALA A 68 -10.18 -16.21 11.03
CA ALA A 68 -9.16 -16.10 12.07
C ALA A 68 -9.50 -14.97 13.05
N VAL A 69 -9.04 -15.13 14.30
CA VAL A 69 -9.17 -14.10 15.36
C VAL A 69 -7.80 -13.88 15.97
N TYR A 70 -7.48 -12.59 16.22
CA TYR A 70 -6.21 -12.16 16.76
C TYR A 70 -6.40 -11.60 18.18
N TYR A 71 -5.57 -12.05 19.12
CA TYR A 71 -5.50 -11.52 20.48
C TYR A 71 -4.11 -10.92 20.68
N PRO A 72 -3.93 -9.62 20.52
CA PRO A 72 -2.64 -8.96 20.68
C PRO A 72 -2.24 -8.80 22.13
N PHE A 73 -0.94 -8.86 22.39
CA PHE A 73 -0.34 -8.66 23.70
C PHE A 73 0.91 -7.80 23.58
N THR A 74 1.01 -6.86 24.51
CA THR A 74 2.21 -6.05 24.72
C THR A 74 2.83 -6.36 26.08
N THR A 75 4.00 -5.79 26.35
CA THR A 75 4.60 -5.86 27.67
C THR A 75 3.75 -5.15 28.76
N PHE A 76 2.89 -4.24 28.36
CA PHE A 76 1.99 -3.48 29.23
C PHE A 76 0.53 -3.95 29.14
N SER A 77 0.24 -5.10 28.54
CA SER A 77 -1.10 -5.73 28.61
C SER A 77 -1.29 -6.38 29.96
N PRO A 78 -2.37 -6.07 30.70
CA PRO A 78 -2.63 -6.69 32.02
C PRO A 78 -2.70 -8.21 31.97
N GLU A 79 -3.31 -8.77 30.92
CA GLU A 79 -3.42 -10.21 30.69
C GLU A 79 -2.05 -10.86 30.52
N TRP A 80 -1.15 -10.21 29.76
CA TRP A 80 0.24 -10.65 29.62
C TRP A 80 0.97 -10.67 30.94
N GLN A 81 0.76 -9.63 31.76
CA GLN A 81 1.38 -9.55 33.09
C GLN A 81 0.82 -10.63 34.05
N ALA A 82 -0.49 -10.88 33.99
CA ALA A 82 -1.14 -11.91 34.80
C ALA A 82 -0.65 -13.32 34.44
N LEU A 83 -0.65 -13.68 33.16
CA LEU A 83 -0.15 -14.96 32.67
C LEU A 83 1.36 -15.13 32.93
N SER A 84 2.16 -14.08 32.69
CA SER A 84 3.60 -14.10 33.00
C SER A 84 3.86 -14.29 34.50
N TYR A 85 3.05 -13.68 35.37
CA TYR A 85 3.13 -13.86 36.82
C TYR A 85 2.87 -15.32 37.17
N ALA A 86 1.76 -15.90 36.68
CA ALA A 86 1.39 -17.27 36.96
C ALA A 86 2.48 -18.26 36.52
N MET A 87 2.92 -18.15 35.26
CA MET A 87 3.95 -19.04 34.69
C MET A 87 5.29 -18.97 35.46
N LYS A 88 5.75 -17.75 35.80
CA LYS A 88 6.99 -17.56 36.58
C LYS A 88 6.93 -18.10 38.01
N ARG A 89 5.73 -18.14 38.58
CA ARG A 89 5.48 -18.69 39.93
C ARG A 89 5.16 -20.20 39.93
N GLY A 90 5.00 -20.80 38.73
CA GLY A 90 4.61 -22.19 38.60
C GLY A 90 3.19 -22.49 39.09
N ILE A 91 2.31 -21.50 39.13
CA ILE A 91 0.88 -21.67 39.44
C ILE A 91 0.06 -21.75 38.15
N PRO A 92 -1.12 -22.41 38.18
CA PRO A 92 -1.99 -22.47 37.01
C PRO A 92 -2.38 -21.07 36.50
N GLY A 93 -2.08 -20.78 35.22
CA GLY A 93 -2.58 -19.65 34.46
C GLY A 93 -3.43 -20.16 33.33
N ARG A 94 -4.71 -19.75 33.24
CA ARG A 94 -5.66 -20.30 32.26
C ARG A 94 -6.51 -19.21 31.64
N PHE A 95 -6.80 -19.37 30.35
CA PHE A 95 -7.90 -18.61 29.72
C PHE A 95 -9.24 -19.23 30.04
N ILE A 96 -10.26 -18.37 30.25
CA ILE A 96 -11.59 -18.79 30.68
C ILE A 96 -12.74 -18.24 29.86
N ASP A 97 -12.49 -17.45 28.81
CA ASP A 97 -13.53 -16.92 27.93
C ASP A 97 -14.16 -18.04 27.07
N LEU A 98 -15.23 -17.71 26.35
CA LEU A 98 -15.90 -18.63 25.43
C LEU A 98 -14.91 -19.14 24.35
N PRO A 99 -14.76 -20.47 24.17
CA PRO A 99 -13.83 -21.01 23.16
C PRO A 99 -14.09 -20.47 21.77
N GLN A 100 -13.02 -20.12 21.04
CA GLN A 100 -13.12 -19.71 19.64
C GLN A 100 -13.68 -20.80 18.73
N ALA A 101 -13.49 -22.07 19.08
CA ALA A 101 -14.15 -23.19 18.44
C ALA A 101 -15.70 -23.07 18.43
N ILE A 102 -16.30 -22.42 19.43
CA ILE A 102 -17.74 -22.15 19.49
C ILE A 102 -18.07 -20.84 18.79
N GLN A 103 -17.34 -19.76 19.03
CA GLN A 103 -17.61 -18.44 18.46
C GLN A 103 -17.53 -18.48 16.92
N LEU A 104 -16.49 -19.13 16.36
CA LEU A 104 -16.34 -19.30 14.92
C LEU A 104 -17.40 -20.24 14.30
N ALA A 105 -17.91 -21.21 15.06
CA ALA A 105 -19.03 -22.04 14.59
C ALA A 105 -20.34 -21.26 14.47
N ARG A 106 -20.57 -20.25 15.32
CA ARG A 106 -21.78 -19.39 15.30
C ARG A 106 -21.76 -18.35 14.18
N LYS A 107 -20.55 -17.83 13.86
CA LYS A 107 -20.33 -16.86 12.76
C LYS A 107 -20.25 -17.52 11.38
N ALA A 108 -20.63 -18.80 11.23
CA ALA A 108 -20.75 -19.44 9.93
C ALA A 108 -21.92 -18.78 9.15
N PRO A 109 -21.73 -18.36 7.89
CA PRO A 109 -22.88 -17.96 7.07
C PRO A 109 -23.84 -19.14 6.99
N ASP A 110 -25.14 -18.87 7.13
CA ASP A 110 -26.16 -19.83 6.70
C ASP A 110 -25.88 -20.16 5.23
N GLU A 111 -26.00 -21.45 4.85
CA GLU A 111 -25.72 -21.97 3.48
C GLU A 111 -26.65 -21.34 2.42
N GLY A 112 -26.74 -20.03 2.33
CA GLY A 112 -27.63 -19.28 1.45
C GLY A 112 -27.16 -17.88 1.07
N GLU A 113 -26.11 -17.33 1.68
CA GLU A 113 -25.56 -16.02 1.28
C GLU A 113 -24.10 -16.18 0.85
N GLU A 114 -23.91 -16.56 -0.41
CA GLU A 114 -22.63 -16.35 -1.11
C GLU A 114 -22.42 -14.84 -1.31
N GLY A 115 -21.38 -14.29 -0.70
CA GLY A 115 -20.81 -13.00 -1.08
C GLY A 115 -21.01 -11.84 -0.12
N ALA A 116 -20.45 -11.93 1.09
CA ALA A 116 -19.99 -10.74 1.79
C ALA A 116 -18.62 -11.04 2.41
N GLU A 117 -17.57 -10.63 1.71
CA GLU A 117 -16.20 -10.62 2.25
C GLU A 117 -16.18 -9.73 3.48
N ALA A 118 -15.80 -10.32 4.63
CA ALA A 118 -15.36 -9.56 5.78
C ALA A 118 -14.00 -8.94 5.45
N GLN A 119 -14.03 -7.80 4.77
CA GLN A 119 -12.87 -6.91 4.74
C GLN A 119 -12.60 -6.48 6.19
N PRO A 120 -11.32 -6.45 6.64
CA PRO A 120 -11.00 -5.72 7.86
C PRO A 120 -11.43 -4.27 7.62
N GLU A 121 -12.34 -3.78 8.43
CA GLU A 121 -12.76 -2.37 8.37
C GLU A 121 -11.49 -1.51 8.44
N ALA A 122 -11.24 -0.80 7.35
CA ALA A 122 -10.20 0.21 7.29
C ALA A 122 -10.49 1.27 8.36
N PRO A 123 -9.45 1.89 8.95
CA PRO A 123 -9.66 2.95 9.92
C PRO A 123 -10.51 4.04 9.27
N ALA A 124 -11.59 4.41 9.96
CA ALA A 124 -12.34 5.62 9.63
C ALA A 124 -11.41 6.80 9.93
N ASP A 125 -10.61 7.20 8.95
CA ASP A 125 -9.96 8.48 8.76
C ASP A 125 -8.86 8.36 7.68
N GLU A 126 -9.24 8.06 6.43
CA GLU A 126 -8.57 8.62 5.27
C GLU A 126 -9.38 9.84 4.81
N ALA A 127 -9.16 10.96 5.49
CA ALA A 127 -9.51 12.26 4.94
C ALA A 127 -8.59 12.51 3.75
N THR A 128 -9.11 12.25 2.56
CA THR A 128 -8.59 12.71 1.29
C THR A 128 -8.31 14.21 1.38
N LEU A 129 -7.04 14.58 1.34
CA LEU A 129 -6.61 15.97 1.20
C LEU A 129 -6.99 16.46 -0.20
N ALA A 130 -8.15 17.10 -0.32
CA ALA A 130 -8.45 18.03 -1.39
C ALA A 130 -7.88 19.40 -1.03
N PRO A 131 -7.39 20.20 -2.02
CA PRO A 131 -6.78 21.50 -1.75
C PRO A 131 -7.81 22.48 -1.21
N ALA A 132 -7.36 23.31 -0.27
CA ALA A 132 -8.14 24.33 0.40
C ALA A 132 -8.80 25.31 -0.59
N ALA A 133 -10.12 25.40 -0.54
CA ALA A 133 -10.88 26.53 -1.03
C ALA A 133 -11.98 26.85 -0.02
N ASP A 134 -11.93 28.10 0.43
CA ASP A 134 -12.93 28.92 1.12
C ASP A 134 -13.86 28.31 2.20
N ALA A 135 -13.62 28.83 3.40
CA ALA A 135 -14.43 28.62 4.59
C ALA A 135 -15.80 29.31 4.49
N THR A 136 -16.87 28.51 4.41
CA THR A 136 -18.15 28.84 5.01
C THR A 136 -18.50 27.69 5.96
N ALA A 137 -18.51 28.00 7.26
CA ALA A 137 -18.78 27.05 8.31
C ALA A 137 -20.21 26.52 8.24
N GLU A 138 -20.41 25.33 7.70
CA GLU A 138 -21.56 24.50 8.01
C GLU A 138 -21.21 23.67 9.23
N ILE A 139 -22.03 23.82 10.28
CA ILE A 139 -21.95 23.04 11.52
C ILE A 139 -22.11 21.57 11.16
N ALA A 140 -21.03 20.79 11.32
CA ALA A 140 -21.08 19.34 11.18
C ALA A 140 -22.16 18.76 12.13
N PRO A 141 -22.96 17.78 11.71
CA PRO A 141 -23.91 17.13 12.61
C PRO A 141 -23.12 16.49 13.78
N ALA A 142 -23.64 16.68 15.00
CA ALA A 142 -23.09 16.09 16.21
C ALA A 142 -22.87 14.57 16.00
N PRO A 143 -21.74 14.01 16.47
CA PRO A 143 -21.47 12.58 16.36
C PRO A 143 -22.66 11.82 16.97
N THR A 144 -23.21 10.88 16.22
CA THR A 144 -24.26 9.99 16.69
C THR A 144 -23.70 9.22 17.89
N MET A 145 -24.27 9.41 19.09
CA MET A 145 -23.85 8.71 20.30
C MET A 145 -23.83 7.20 20.03
N ALA A 146 -22.67 6.56 20.19
CA ALA A 146 -22.56 5.10 20.17
C ALA A 146 -23.53 4.51 21.23
N ALA A 147 -24.08 3.33 20.96
CA ALA A 147 -24.96 2.71 21.94
C ALA A 147 -24.18 2.46 23.24
N PRO A 148 -24.79 2.66 24.45
CA PRO A 148 -24.10 2.60 25.73
C PRO A 148 -23.31 1.29 25.99
N HIS A 149 -23.65 0.20 25.34
CA HIS A 149 -22.95 -1.07 25.45
C HIS A 149 -21.72 -1.14 24.51
N GLU A 150 -21.64 -0.27 23.48
CA GLU A 150 -20.51 -0.23 22.56
C GLU A 150 -19.31 0.55 23.14
N ASP A 151 -19.58 1.59 23.94
CA ASP A 151 -18.55 2.36 24.64
C ASP A 151 -18.96 2.81 26.04
N PRO A 152 -18.88 1.92 27.05
CA PRO A 152 -19.23 2.27 28.43
C PRO A 152 -18.30 3.32 29.04
N LEU A 153 -17.07 3.47 28.54
CA LEU A 153 -16.12 4.46 29.03
C LEU A 153 -16.49 5.87 28.58
N ALA A 154 -17.10 6.02 27.41
CA ALA A 154 -17.59 7.32 26.94
C ALA A 154 -18.62 7.92 27.90
N LEU A 155 -19.54 7.11 28.44
CA LEU A 155 -20.53 7.57 29.42
C LEU A 155 -19.88 8.06 30.71
N LEU A 156 -18.87 7.34 31.21
CA LEU A 156 -18.14 7.76 32.43
C LEU A 156 -17.34 9.03 32.17
N ALA A 157 -16.72 9.16 31.02
CA ALA A 157 -15.98 10.35 30.63
C ALA A 157 -16.89 11.56 30.51
N GLU A 158 -18.04 11.43 29.85
CA GLU A 158 -19.05 12.49 29.73
C GLU A 158 -19.58 12.93 31.10
N ALA A 159 -19.92 11.97 31.95
CA ALA A 159 -20.36 12.25 33.34
C ALA A 159 -19.28 12.97 34.17
N ALA A 160 -18.00 12.75 33.86
CA ALA A 160 -16.85 13.42 34.46
C ALA A 160 -16.47 14.74 33.77
N GLY A 161 -17.19 15.15 32.70
CA GLY A 161 -16.96 16.39 31.97
C GLY A 161 -15.84 16.31 30.91
N TYR A 162 -15.47 15.10 30.43
CA TYR A 162 -14.49 14.89 29.38
C TYR A 162 -15.21 14.58 28.08
N ALA A 163 -14.73 15.18 26.97
CA ALA A 163 -15.20 14.87 25.61
C ALA A 163 -14.56 13.62 25.03
N ASP A 164 -13.41 13.20 25.56
CA ASP A 164 -12.61 12.06 25.10
C ASP A 164 -12.47 11.05 26.25
N HIS A 165 -12.97 9.83 26.02
CA HIS A 165 -12.92 8.74 26.98
C HIS A 165 -11.52 8.16 27.16
N GLU A 166 -10.67 8.20 26.12
CA GLU A 166 -9.27 7.78 26.17
C GLU A 166 -8.48 8.67 27.12
N LEU A 167 -8.63 9.99 26.97
CA LEU A 167 -8.00 10.99 27.82
C LEU A 167 -8.48 10.88 29.27
N TRP A 168 -9.80 10.68 29.46
CA TRP A 168 -10.37 10.47 30.81
C TRP A 168 -9.77 9.25 31.49
N TRP A 169 -9.71 8.10 30.75
CA TRP A 169 -9.12 6.85 31.26
C TRP A 169 -7.64 7.02 31.58
N GLU A 170 -6.88 7.63 30.67
CA GLU A 170 -5.46 7.89 30.88
C GLU A 170 -5.20 8.65 32.16
N ARG A 171 -5.95 9.74 32.40
CA ARG A 171 -5.80 10.58 33.58
C ARG A 171 -6.25 9.89 34.86
N GLN A 172 -7.36 9.17 34.82
CA GLN A 172 -7.95 8.55 36.01
C GLN A 172 -7.28 7.24 36.40
N ILE A 173 -6.80 6.47 35.44
CA ILE A 173 -6.33 5.10 35.65
C ILE A 173 -4.85 4.95 35.33
N GLU A 174 -4.41 5.34 34.12
CA GLU A 174 -3.08 5.01 33.65
C GLU A 174 -1.98 5.86 34.28
N GLN A 175 -2.28 7.09 34.64
CA GLN A 175 -1.39 8.02 35.37
C GLN A 175 -1.44 7.88 36.90
N ARG A 176 -2.33 7.05 37.41
CA ARG A 176 -2.52 6.90 38.88
C ARG A 176 -1.30 6.26 39.52
N THR A 177 -0.83 6.87 40.60
CA THR A 177 0.31 6.38 41.42
C THR A 177 -0.11 5.45 42.54
N ASN A 178 -1.35 5.57 43.01
CA ASN A 178 -1.93 4.74 44.09
C ASN A 178 -2.89 3.70 43.47
N ALA A 179 -2.52 2.44 43.56
CA ALA A 179 -3.29 1.30 43.02
C ALA A 179 -4.24 0.67 44.08
N THR A 180 -4.23 1.15 45.33
CA THR A 180 -5.13 0.67 46.39
C THR A 180 -6.57 1.03 45.97
N ASP A 181 -7.46 0.09 46.05
CA ASP A 181 -8.88 0.24 45.72
C ASP A 181 -9.24 0.55 44.25
N LEU A 182 -8.26 0.50 43.33
CA LEU A 182 -8.52 0.78 41.92
C LEU A 182 -9.55 -0.19 41.34
N PHE A 183 -9.34 -1.50 41.51
CA PHE A 183 -10.22 -2.52 40.96
C PHE A 183 -11.60 -2.58 41.62
N ASP A 184 -11.67 -2.25 42.87
CA ASP A 184 -12.97 -2.10 43.59
C ASP A 184 -13.75 -0.90 43.03
N GLY A 185 -13.11 0.23 42.80
CA GLY A 185 -13.72 1.39 42.15
C GLY A 185 -14.17 1.13 40.72
N ILE A 186 -13.37 0.40 39.93
CA ILE A 186 -13.75 -0.02 38.55
C ILE A 186 -14.97 -0.95 38.59
N LEU A 187 -14.98 -1.91 39.51
CA LEU A 187 -16.09 -2.85 39.69
C LEU A 187 -17.38 -2.10 40.09
N GLU A 188 -17.30 -1.12 41.00
CA GLU A 188 -18.43 -0.31 41.41
C GLU A 188 -18.98 0.54 40.27
N ALA A 189 -18.09 1.22 39.52
CA ALA A 189 -18.48 2.04 38.36
C ALA A 189 -19.16 1.21 37.28
N MET A 190 -18.59 0.05 36.92
CA MET A 190 -19.16 -0.84 35.90
C MET A 190 -20.48 -1.48 36.41
N SER A 191 -20.62 -1.75 37.69
CA SER A 191 -21.87 -2.25 38.27
C SER A 191 -22.99 -1.21 38.18
N ALA A 192 -22.68 0.06 38.45
CA ALA A 192 -23.62 1.15 38.28
C ALA A 192 -24.07 1.32 36.83
N LEU A 193 -23.13 1.35 35.88
CA LEU A 193 -23.44 1.46 34.45
C LEU A 193 -24.35 0.32 33.96
N ARG A 194 -24.04 -0.91 34.35
CA ARG A 194 -24.79 -2.09 33.89
C ARG A 194 -26.18 -2.18 34.52
N SER A 195 -26.44 -1.53 35.67
CA SER A 195 -27.77 -1.53 36.30
C SER A 195 -28.82 -0.77 35.50
N ASP A 196 -28.39 0.25 34.73
CA ASP A 196 -29.28 1.15 34.00
C ASP A 196 -29.44 0.76 32.52
N LEU A 197 -28.67 -0.22 32.02
CA LEU A 197 -28.68 -0.66 30.64
C LEU A 197 -29.51 -1.93 30.42
N THR A 198 -30.39 -1.91 29.42
CA THR A 198 -31.22 -3.04 28.97
C THR A 198 -30.46 -4.01 28.05
N PRO A 199 -30.99 -5.18 27.72
CA PRO A 199 -30.34 -6.48 27.85
C PRO A 199 -29.11 -6.67 26.98
N GLN A 200 -28.18 -7.45 27.52
CA GLN A 200 -26.93 -7.93 26.98
C GLN A 200 -27.11 -8.57 25.58
N ASP A 201 -26.12 -8.38 24.73
CA ASP A 201 -25.93 -9.17 23.54
C ASP A 201 -25.83 -10.66 23.93
N GLU A 202 -26.43 -11.54 23.14
CA GLU A 202 -26.41 -13.00 23.36
C GLU A 202 -24.96 -13.52 23.44
N GLU A 203 -24.02 -12.96 22.67
CA GLU A 203 -22.60 -13.33 22.69
C GLU A 203 -21.95 -12.98 24.03
N GLU A 204 -22.24 -11.81 24.60
CA GLU A 204 -21.78 -11.43 25.93
C GLU A 204 -22.28 -12.39 27.01
N ALA A 205 -23.56 -12.71 26.99
CA ALA A 205 -24.16 -13.63 27.95
C ALA A 205 -23.50 -15.01 27.91
N LEU A 206 -23.16 -15.53 26.73
CA LEU A 206 -22.46 -16.80 26.55
C LEU A 206 -21.02 -16.74 27.06
N ARG A 207 -20.30 -15.65 26.77
CA ARG A 207 -18.94 -15.43 27.26
C ARG A 207 -18.91 -15.38 28.79
N GLU A 208 -19.79 -14.61 29.41
CA GLU A 208 -19.89 -14.49 30.87
C GLU A 208 -20.30 -15.80 31.55
N ALA A 209 -21.24 -16.55 30.95
CA ALA A 209 -21.63 -17.88 31.43
C ALA A 209 -20.45 -18.84 31.44
N HIS A 210 -19.64 -18.85 30.34
CA HIS A 210 -18.46 -19.71 30.24
C HIS A 210 -17.36 -19.28 31.22
N MET A 211 -17.10 -18.00 31.38
CA MET A 211 -16.13 -17.48 32.35
C MET A 211 -16.55 -17.84 33.79
N ARG A 212 -17.81 -17.69 34.16
CA ARG A 212 -18.33 -18.16 35.49
C ARG A 212 -18.19 -19.65 35.68
N GLN A 213 -18.39 -20.45 34.60
CA GLN A 213 -18.16 -21.90 34.66
C GLN A 213 -16.68 -22.21 34.91
N GLY A 214 -15.74 -21.49 34.27
CA GLY A 214 -14.30 -21.61 34.49
C GLY A 214 -13.89 -21.27 35.93
N ILE A 215 -14.47 -20.21 36.52
CA ILE A 215 -14.23 -19.84 37.91
C ILE A 215 -14.71 -20.94 38.85
N ARG A 216 -15.93 -21.44 38.67
CA ARG A 216 -16.48 -22.54 39.49
C ARG A 216 -15.69 -23.82 39.35
N ALA A 217 -15.10 -24.11 38.17
CA ALA A 217 -14.22 -25.26 37.98
C ALA A 217 -12.94 -25.13 38.81
N ALA A 218 -12.30 -23.96 38.80
CA ALA A 218 -11.13 -23.68 39.62
C ALA A 218 -11.44 -23.77 41.14
N GLU A 219 -12.60 -23.31 41.57
CA GLU A 219 -13.07 -23.43 42.97
C GLU A 219 -13.23 -24.92 43.34
N LYS A 220 -13.80 -25.74 42.45
CA LYS A 220 -13.94 -27.22 42.69
C LYS A 220 -12.59 -27.96 42.71
N GLU A 221 -11.60 -27.45 42.01
CA GLU A 221 -10.23 -27.97 42.06
C GLU A 221 -9.53 -27.73 43.40
N GLY A 222 -10.11 -26.84 44.26
CA GLY A 222 -9.66 -26.63 45.64
C GLY A 222 -8.65 -25.49 45.80
N PHE A 223 -8.49 -24.60 44.81
CA PHE A 223 -7.67 -23.40 44.94
C PHE A 223 -8.31 -22.47 46.00
N LYS A 224 -7.49 -22.01 46.95
CA LYS A 224 -7.96 -21.20 48.09
C LYS A 224 -8.13 -19.72 47.71
N THR A 225 -7.20 -19.23 46.87
CA THR A 225 -7.17 -17.84 46.44
C THR A 225 -7.05 -17.81 44.93
N ILE A 226 -8.07 -17.33 44.25
CA ILE A 226 -8.15 -17.27 42.78
C ILE A 226 -8.16 -15.80 42.37
N ALA A 227 -7.27 -15.44 41.45
CA ALA A 227 -7.29 -14.16 40.76
C ALA A 227 -7.97 -14.31 39.40
N VAL A 228 -8.99 -13.51 39.13
CA VAL A 228 -9.68 -13.47 37.82
C VAL A 228 -9.39 -12.12 37.18
N VAL A 229 -8.86 -12.12 35.98
CA VAL A 229 -8.52 -10.92 35.20
C VAL A 229 -9.40 -10.90 33.95
N CYS A 230 -10.28 -9.90 33.87
CA CYS A 230 -11.22 -9.76 32.74
C CYS A 230 -11.43 -8.31 32.38
N GLY A 231 -11.95 -8.03 31.20
CA GLY A 231 -12.37 -6.69 30.82
C GLY A 231 -13.31 -6.11 31.88
N ALA A 232 -13.14 -4.83 32.16
CA ALA A 232 -13.87 -4.14 33.25
C ALA A 232 -15.39 -4.32 33.11
N TRP A 233 -15.90 -4.34 31.89
CA TRP A 233 -17.32 -4.54 31.58
C TRP A 233 -17.89 -5.86 32.12
N HIS A 234 -17.11 -6.95 32.04
CA HIS A 234 -17.53 -8.29 32.47
C HIS A 234 -17.42 -8.51 33.98
N ALA A 235 -16.64 -7.69 34.69
CA ALA A 235 -16.35 -7.89 36.11
C ALA A 235 -17.59 -8.00 37.02
N PRO A 236 -18.64 -7.17 36.86
CA PRO A 236 -19.88 -7.29 37.67
C PRO A 236 -20.61 -8.62 37.47
N ALA A 237 -20.69 -9.08 36.21
CA ALA A 237 -21.37 -10.33 35.91
C ALA A 237 -20.63 -11.57 36.44
N LEU A 238 -19.30 -11.49 36.54
CA LEU A 238 -18.48 -12.58 37.11
C LEU A 238 -18.51 -12.60 38.65
N ALA A 239 -18.94 -11.50 39.30
CA ALA A 239 -19.16 -11.47 40.74
C ALA A 239 -20.41 -12.26 41.15
N VAL A 240 -21.40 -12.39 40.28
CA VAL A 240 -22.64 -13.18 40.52
C VAL A 240 -22.35 -14.67 40.25
N ARG A 241 -22.65 -15.55 41.26
CA ARG A 241 -22.24 -16.95 41.23
C ARG A 241 -23.33 -17.99 41.35
N ASP A 242 -24.53 -17.57 41.66
CA ASP A 242 -25.69 -18.44 41.92
C ASP A 242 -26.42 -18.94 40.66
N GLN A 243 -25.90 -18.64 39.48
CA GLN A 243 -26.51 -18.95 38.19
C GLN A 243 -25.97 -20.21 37.53
N ALA A 244 -25.39 -21.15 38.27
CA ALA A 244 -24.69 -22.34 37.70
C ALA A 244 -25.58 -23.19 36.77
N LYS A 245 -26.87 -23.32 37.06
CA LYS A 245 -27.80 -24.08 36.21
C LYS A 245 -28.15 -23.30 34.93
N ALA A 246 -28.45 -22.01 35.07
CA ALA A 246 -28.75 -21.15 33.94
C ALA A 246 -27.55 -21.09 32.95
N ASP A 247 -26.32 -20.95 33.47
CA ASP A 247 -25.11 -20.97 32.66
C ASP A 247 -24.93 -22.33 31.92
N ALA A 248 -25.22 -23.45 32.59
CA ALA A 248 -25.10 -24.75 31.96
C ALA A 248 -26.17 -24.97 30.86
N ASP A 249 -27.40 -24.51 31.12
CA ASP A 249 -28.49 -24.57 30.14
C ASP A 249 -28.20 -23.68 28.92
N LEU A 250 -27.63 -22.49 29.12
CA LEU A 250 -27.26 -21.56 28.06
C LEU A 250 -26.12 -22.09 27.17
N LEU A 251 -25.14 -22.76 27.76
CA LEU A 251 -24.00 -23.32 27.05
C LEU A 251 -24.27 -24.74 26.47
N ALA A 252 -25.46 -25.30 26.69
CA ALA A 252 -25.77 -26.64 26.24
C ALA A 252 -25.94 -26.72 24.73
N GLY A 253 -25.43 -27.81 24.11
CA GLY A 253 -25.69 -28.13 22.70
C GLY A 253 -24.93 -27.26 21.68
N MET A 254 -23.99 -26.41 22.10
CA MET A 254 -23.26 -25.53 21.20
C MET A 254 -22.36 -26.31 20.24
N LYS A 255 -22.46 -26.00 18.96
CA LYS A 255 -21.59 -26.56 17.90
C LYS A 255 -20.16 -26.07 18.09
N ARG A 256 -19.19 -26.90 17.72
CA ARG A 256 -17.76 -26.57 17.75
C ARG A 256 -17.14 -26.89 16.41
N VAL A 257 -16.25 -26.03 15.95
CA VAL A 257 -15.38 -26.26 14.80
C VAL A 257 -13.97 -26.55 15.27
N LYS A 258 -13.16 -27.16 14.40
CA LYS A 258 -11.73 -27.35 14.70
C LYS A 258 -11.02 -25.99 14.60
N VAL A 259 -10.25 -25.65 15.64
CA VAL A 259 -9.43 -24.43 15.73
C VAL A 259 -8.01 -24.80 16.05
N GLU A 260 -7.05 -24.18 15.39
CA GLU A 260 -5.63 -24.22 15.72
C GLU A 260 -5.20 -22.86 16.25
N ALA A 261 -4.25 -22.89 17.20
CA ALA A 261 -3.71 -21.70 17.85
C ALA A 261 -2.21 -21.62 17.64
N THR A 262 -1.70 -20.41 17.38
CA THR A 262 -0.27 -20.13 17.29
C THR A 262 0.04 -18.71 17.77
N TRP A 263 1.32 -18.47 18.12
CA TRP A 263 1.82 -17.12 18.36
C TRP A 263 2.39 -16.53 17.08
N ILE A 264 2.11 -15.27 16.83
CA ILE A 264 2.67 -14.53 15.71
C ILE A 264 3.34 -13.23 16.19
N PRO A 265 4.40 -12.75 15.52
CA PRO A 265 4.88 -11.40 15.72
C PRO A 265 3.75 -10.39 15.47
N TRP A 266 3.73 -9.31 16.22
CA TRP A 266 2.76 -8.22 16.04
C TRP A 266 3.47 -6.89 15.98
N THR A 267 2.80 -5.84 15.46
CA THR A 267 3.35 -4.48 15.39
C THR A 267 2.57 -3.53 16.27
N ASN A 268 3.20 -2.44 16.69
CA ASN A 268 2.52 -1.38 17.41
C ASN A 268 1.41 -0.75 16.57
N SER A 269 1.62 -0.54 15.28
CA SER A 269 0.61 0.01 14.37
C SER A 269 -0.67 -0.84 14.34
N ARG A 270 -0.55 -2.17 14.36
CA ARG A 270 -1.70 -3.08 14.41
C ARG A 270 -2.40 -3.14 15.79
N LEU A 271 -1.80 -2.61 16.84
CA LEU A 271 -2.47 -2.47 18.14
C LEU A 271 -3.55 -1.38 18.16
N SER A 272 -3.49 -0.43 17.22
CA SER A 272 -4.50 0.61 17.08
C SER A 272 -5.81 0.11 16.44
N TYR A 273 -5.80 -1.08 15.81
CA TYR A 273 -7.01 -1.68 15.24
C TYR A 273 -7.83 -2.42 16.31
N ARG A 274 -9.15 -2.42 16.15
CA ARG A 274 -10.03 -3.28 16.94
C ARG A 274 -9.75 -4.75 16.57
N THR A 275 -9.52 -5.58 17.59
CA THR A 275 -9.15 -6.99 17.43
C THR A 275 -10.05 -7.87 18.28
N GLY A 276 -9.68 -9.13 18.55
CA GLY A 276 -10.45 -10.12 19.27
C GLY A 276 -10.99 -9.68 20.64
N TYR A 277 -10.36 -8.69 21.28
CA TYR A 277 -10.87 -8.06 22.53
C TYR A 277 -11.85 -6.90 22.26
N GLY A 278 -12.09 -6.52 21.02
CA GLY A 278 -12.92 -5.36 20.69
C GLY A 278 -12.30 -4.00 21.04
N ALA A 279 -11.06 -3.98 21.53
CA ALA A 279 -10.35 -2.76 21.94
C ALA A 279 -9.06 -2.57 21.16
N GLY A 280 -8.75 -1.32 20.84
CA GLY A 280 -7.47 -0.88 20.24
C GLY A 280 -6.80 0.16 21.13
N VAL A 281 -5.59 0.56 20.81
CA VAL A 281 -4.79 1.58 21.50
C VAL A 281 -4.32 2.61 20.49
N GLY A 282 -4.78 3.87 20.62
CA GLY A 282 -4.43 4.95 19.69
C GLY A 282 -2.93 5.29 19.68
N SER A 283 -2.24 5.14 20.82
CA SER A 283 -0.84 5.57 21.01
C SER A 283 0.01 4.50 21.68
N PRO A 284 0.27 3.34 21.04
CA PRO A 284 0.99 2.22 21.67
C PRO A 284 2.41 2.58 22.10
N GLY A 285 3.14 3.42 21.34
CA GLY A 285 4.48 3.87 21.70
C GLY A 285 4.49 4.81 22.91
N TRP A 286 3.46 5.62 23.09
CA TRP A 286 3.26 6.40 24.30
C TRP A 286 2.99 5.50 25.52
N TYR A 287 2.11 4.49 25.39
CA TYR A 287 1.83 3.55 26.47
C TYR A 287 3.04 2.69 26.82
N GLU A 288 3.86 2.33 25.83
CA GLU A 288 5.15 1.69 26.09
C GLU A 288 6.11 2.62 26.83
N HIS A 289 6.08 3.92 26.48
CA HIS A 289 6.85 4.92 27.20
C HIS A 289 6.40 5.04 28.65
N LEU A 290 5.11 5.15 28.90
CA LEU A 290 4.54 5.14 30.27
C LEU A 290 4.94 3.86 31.04
N TRP A 291 4.97 2.71 30.39
CA TRP A 291 5.35 1.45 31.02
C TRP A 291 6.83 1.38 31.41
N THR A 292 7.70 1.86 30.55
CA THR A 292 9.16 1.72 30.68
C THR A 292 9.81 2.87 31.44
N ALA A 293 9.30 4.10 31.33
CA ALA A 293 9.83 5.28 31.98
C ALA A 293 9.30 5.36 33.43
N ARG A 294 10.12 4.98 34.38
CA ARG A 294 9.78 5.03 35.81
C ARG A 294 9.95 6.41 36.44
N ASP A 295 10.76 7.25 35.82
CA ASP A 295 11.12 8.60 36.24
C ASP A 295 11.36 9.50 35.02
N ARG A 296 11.28 10.82 35.21
CA ARG A 296 11.61 11.83 34.19
C ARG A 296 10.87 11.62 32.88
N LEU A 297 9.57 11.34 32.96
CA LEU A 297 8.73 11.01 31.80
C LEU A 297 8.89 12.02 30.66
N SER A 298 8.66 13.32 30.96
CA SER A 298 8.72 14.41 29.99
C SER A 298 10.11 14.54 29.36
N ILE A 299 11.17 14.44 30.18
CA ILE A 299 12.55 14.56 29.70
C ILE A 299 12.89 13.46 28.70
N ARG A 300 12.51 12.21 29.04
CA ARG A 300 12.80 11.05 28.18
C ARG A 300 12.02 11.10 26.88
N TRP A 301 10.76 11.56 26.94
CA TRP A 301 9.92 11.70 25.75
C TRP A 301 10.43 12.78 24.82
N MET A 302 10.66 13.99 25.33
CA MET A 302 11.17 15.12 24.56
C MET A 302 12.56 14.86 23.98
N ALA A 303 13.40 14.13 24.69
CA ALA A 303 14.72 13.72 24.17
C ALA A 303 14.58 12.75 22.98
N ARG A 304 13.62 11.79 23.04
CA ARG A 304 13.33 10.87 21.92
C ARG A 304 12.75 11.63 20.73
N ALA A 305 11.79 12.54 20.95
CA ALA A 305 11.21 13.37 19.90
C ALA A 305 12.28 14.23 19.21
N ALA A 306 13.15 14.89 19.98
CA ALA A 306 14.23 15.68 19.45
C ALA A 306 15.28 14.86 18.69
N HIS A 307 15.55 13.62 19.13
CA HIS A 307 16.45 12.72 18.43
C HIS A 307 15.86 12.31 17.07
N LEU A 308 14.60 11.91 17.05
CA LEU A 308 13.89 11.57 15.83
C LEU A 308 13.89 12.73 14.81
N LEU A 309 13.59 13.95 15.27
CA LEU A 309 13.60 15.12 14.39
C LEU A 309 14.99 15.40 13.80
N ARG A 310 16.07 15.24 14.60
CA ARG A 310 17.45 15.41 14.12
C ARG A 310 17.85 14.33 13.11
N ASP A 311 17.44 13.10 13.32
CA ASP A 311 17.72 11.98 12.40
C ASP A 311 17.12 12.23 11.01
N GLU A 312 15.99 12.95 10.96
CA GLU A 312 15.34 13.39 9.72
C GLU A 312 15.84 14.77 9.22
N GLY A 313 16.93 15.27 9.78
CA GLY A 313 17.59 16.51 9.32
C GLY A 313 16.95 17.80 9.82
N LEU A 314 16.05 17.76 10.80
CA LEU A 314 15.46 18.94 11.42
C LEU A 314 16.30 19.40 12.60
N ASP A 315 16.69 20.67 12.59
CA ASP A 315 17.53 21.25 13.65
C ASP A 315 16.74 21.47 14.93
N VAL A 316 17.00 20.65 15.95
CA VAL A 316 16.43 20.79 17.30
C VAL A 316 17.56 20.93 18.31
N SER A 317 17.66 22.08 18.96
CA SER A 317 18.71 22.36 19.95
C SER A 317 18.40 21.66 21.29
N SER A 318 19.45 21.45 22.09
CA SER A 318 19.28 20.99 23.49
C SER A 318 18.55 22.02 24.36
N ALA A 319 18.63 23.31 24.04
CA ALA A 319 17.88 24.37 24.71
C ALA A 319 16.39 24.23 24.40
N SER A 320 16.01 23.95 23.14
CA SER A 320 14.60 23.70 22.77
C SER A 320 14.03 22.51 23.51
N VAL A 321 14.81 21.43 23.72
CA VAL A 321 14.35 20.27 24.53
C VAL A 321 14.06 20.68 25.98
N ILE A 322 14.93 21.50 26.58
CA ILE A 322 14.74 21.98 27.96
C ILE A 322 13.46 22.83 28.05
N GLU A 323 13.23 23.73 27.10
CA GLU A 323 12.05 24.58 27.07
C GLU A 323 10.76 23.77 26.79
N ALA A 324 10.82 22.76 25.91
CA ALA A 324 9.70 21.86 25.69
C ALA A 324 9.31 21.11 26.96
N VAL A 325 10.28 20.58 27.72
CA VAL A 325 10.03 19.93 29.02
C VAL A 325 9.38 20.90 30.01
N ARG A 326 9.92 22.13 30.11
CA ARG A 326 9.35 23.16 30.99
C ARG A 326 7.91 23.52 30.63
N LEU A 327 7.65 23.67 29.34
CA LEU A 327 6.29 23.94 28.85
C LEU A 327 5.36 22.79 29.17
N THR A 328 5.77 21.54 28.91
CA THR A 328 5.00 20.34 29.24
C THR A 328 4.63 20.28 30.72
N ASP A 329 5.60 20.49 31.63
CA ASP A 329 5.39 20.46 33.07
C ASP A 329 4.49 21.63 33.53
N ALA A 330 4.62 22.81 32.90
CA ALA A 330 3.77 23.96 33.18
C ALA A 330 2.31 23.72 32.71
N LEU A 331 2.10 23.16 31.54
CA LEU A 331 0.76 22.79 31.06
C LEU A 331 0.09 21.79 31.99
N ALA A 332 0.80 20.75 32.43
CA ALA A 332 0.29 19.79 33.39
C ALA A 332 -0.09 20.45 34.71
N ALA A 333 0.76 21.34 35.22
CA ALA A 333 0.48 22.08 36.45
C ALA A 333 -0.75 23.03 36.33
N MET A 334 -0.92 23.68 35.17
CA MET A 334 -2.08 24.54 34.89
C MET A 334 -3.39 23.74 34.79
N ARG A 335 -3.32 22.49 34.39
CA ARG A 335 -4.46 21.57 34.29
C ARG A 335 -4.68 20.71 35.53
N ASP A 336 -3.94 20.99 36.61
CA ASP A 336 -3.96 20.23 37.87
C ASP A 336 -3.74 18.73 37.69
N LEU A 337 -2.82 18.37 36.79
CA LEU A 337 -2.49 16.97 36.48
C LEU A 337 -1.31 16.51 37.34
N PRO A 338 -1.33 15.26 37.86
CA PRO A 338 -0.24 14.71 38.66
C PRO A 338 1.06 14.49 37.83
N MET A 339 0.94 14.35 36.51
CA MET A 339 2.00 14.21 35.55
C MET A 339 1.51 14.64 34.16
N PRO A 340 2.39 15.08 33.25
CA PRO A 340 1.99 15.39 31.89
C PRO A 340 1.50 14.16 31.15
N GLY A 341 0.42 14.30 30.37
CA GLY A 341 -0.11 13.32 29.46
C GLY A 341 0.39 13.54 28.01
N LEU A 342 -0.17 12.78 27.08
CA LEU A 342 0.19 12.88 25.68
C LEU A 342 -0.16 14.25 25.08
N ASP A 343 -1.28 14.86 25.49
CA ASP A 343 -1.69 16.18 25.01
C ASP A 343 -0.67 17.26 25.37
N GLU A 344 -0.19 17.29 26.62
CA GLU A 344 0.81 18.25 27.08
C GLU A 344 2.15 18.03 26.35
N MET A 345 2.49 16.75 26.05
CA MET A 345 3.68 16.42 25.24
C MET A 345 3.50 16.91 23.81
N HIS A 346 2.32 16.72 23.22
CA HIS A 346 2.02 17.11 21.86
C HIS A 346 2.07 18.64 21.69
N GLU A 347 1.37 19.39 22.55
CA GLU A 347 1.36 20.87 22.52
C GLU A 347 2.77 21.45 22.66
N ALA A 348 3.57 20.93 23.59
CA ALA A 348 4.92 21.38 23.81
C ALA A 348 5.86 21.01 22.64
N THR A 349 5.70 19.82 22.06
CA THR A 349 6.46 19.37 20.89
C THR A 349 6.17 20.27 19.69
N LEU A 350 4.88 20.47 19.37
CA LEU A 350 4.43 21.33 18.27
C LEU A 350 4.96 22.76 18.42
N THR A 351 4.78 23.33 19.61
CA THR A 351 5.11 24.74 19.86
C THR A 351 6.61 24.99 19.87
N VAL A 352 7.41 24.14 20.55
CA VAL A 352 8.82 24.42 20.86
C VAL A 352 9.77 23.66 19.95
N LEU A 353 9.51 22.39 19.63
CA LEU A 353 10.42 21.58 18.80
C LEU A 353 10.10 21.74 17.30
N CYS A 354 8.83 21.91 16.96
CA CYS A 354 8.36 22.06 15.56
C CYS A 354 8.05 23.52 15.18
N ASN A 355 8.23 24.49 16.10
CA ASN A 355 7.96 25.92 15.87
C ASN A 355 6.54 26.22 15.32
N GLY A 356 5.56 25.43 15.69
CA GLY A 356 4.17 25.53 15.23
C GLY A 356 3.89 24.90 13.88
N ASP A 357 4.86 24.21 13.26
CA ASP A 357 4.67 23.47 12.01
C ASP A 357 4.12 22.07 12.32
N GLU A 358 2.96 21.73 11.73
CA GLU A 358 2.31 20.44 11.90
C GLU A 358 2.94 19.32 11.07
N ALA A 359 3.71 19.64 10.04
CA ALA A 359 4.29 18.62 9.17
C ALA A 359 5.25 17.65 9.90
N PRO A 360 6.15 18.10 10.81
CA PRO A 360 6.97 17.20 11.61
C PRO A 360 6.17 16.39 12.64
N MET A 361 4.97 16.87 13.04
CA MET A 361 4.14 16.15 14.01
C MET A 361 3.61 14.83 13.46
N ARG A 362 3.40 14.71 12.15
CA ARG A 362 3.05 13.42 11.52
C ARG A 362 4.15 12.38 11.74
N LEU A 363 5.40 12.76 11.59
CA LEU A 363 6.55 11.91 11.86
C LEU A 363 6.61 11.46 13.34
N ILE A 364 6.36 12.41 14.27
CA ILE A 364 6.29 12.11 15.71
C ILE A 364 5.17 11.11 16.00
N ARG A 365 3.99 11.31 15.41
CA ARG A 365 2.85 10.41 15.58
C ARG A 365 3.18 9.00 15.07
N GLU A 366 3.67 8.88 13.86
CA GLU A 366 3.95 7.58 13.25
C GLU A 366 5.10 6.83 13.95
N LYS A 367 6.24 7.48 14.13
CA LYS A 367 7.47 6.80 14.61
C LYS A 367 7.62 6.79 16.13
N LEU A 368 6.95 7.67 16.86
CA LEU A 368 7.12 7.77 18.32
C LEU A 368 5.84 7.46 19.09
N GLU A 369 4.69 8.05 18.74
CA GLU A 369 3.44 7.83 19.46
C GLU A 369 2.83 6.46 19.15
N ILE A 370 2.81 6.06 17.89
CA ILE A 370 2.46 4.71 17.48
C ILE A 370 3.69 3.81 17.64
N GLY A 371 4.80 4.19 17.00
CA GLY A 371 6.07 3.48 17.02
C GLY A 371 6.11 2.27 16.08
N GLU A 372 7.29 1.95 15.60
CA GLU A 372 7.56 0.87 14.64
C GLU A 372 8.01 -0.44 15.31
N ARG A 373 7.67 -0.63 16.59
CA ARG A 373 8.15 -1.82 17.30
C ARG A 373 7.51 -3.09 16.75
N LEU A 374 8.38 -4.04 16.50
CA LEU A 374 8.08 -5.39 16.08
C LEU A 374 8.35 -6.36 17.21
N GLY A 375 7.43 -7.30 17.38
CA GLY A 375 7.62 -8.43 18.27
C GLY A 375 8.37 -9.58 17.63
N ALA A 376 8.67 -10.58 18.45
CA ALA A 376 9.27 -11.84 18.00
C ALA A 376 8.69 -13.02 18.77
N VAL A 377 8.54 -14.15 18.09
CA VAL A 377 8.07 -15.42 18.66
C VAL A 377 9.17 -16.47 18.64
N PRO A 378 9.14 -17.48 19.52
CA PRO A 378 10.09 -18.58 19.52
C PRO A 378 10.08 -19.38 18.20
N PRO A 379 11.22 -19.94 17.77
CA PRO A 379 11.27 -20.80 16.58
C PRO A 379 10.43 -22.08 16.68
N GLU A 380 10.10 -22.49 17.89
CA GLU A 380 9.27 -23.66 18.19
C GLU A 380 7.77 -23.39 18.03
N THR A 381 7.42 -22.16 17.75
CA THR A 381 6.01 -21.76 17.53
C THR A 381 5.45 -22.49 16.31
N PRO A 382 4.26 -23.10 16.40
CA PRO A 382 3.62 -23.73 15.25
C PRO A 382 3.44 -22.72 14.11
N ALA A 383 3.94 -23.05 12.91
CA ALA A 383 3.79 -22.23 11.71
C ALA A 383 2.75 -22.86 10.76
N VAL A 384 2.04 -22.05 9.99
CA VAL A 384 1.13 -22.52 8.95
C VAL A 384 1.92 -23.16 7.78
N PRO A 385 1.32 -24.08 7.01
CA PRO A 385 2.02 -24.76 5.92
C PRO A 385 2.70 -23.84 4.92
N LEU A 386 2.01 -22.81 4.45
CA LEU A 386 2.56 -21.83 3.51
C LEU A 386 3.77 -21.07 4.09
N GLN A 387 3.70 -20.65 5.35
CA GLN A 387 4.84 -20.01 6.02
C GLN A 387 6.06 -20.95 6.07
N ARG A 388 5.85 -22.22 6.39
CA ARG A 388 6.92 -23.24 6.39
C ARG A 388 7.56 -23.42 5.01
N ASP A 389 6.74 -23.40 3.92
CA ASP A 389 7.25 -23.48 2.55
C ASP A 389 8.11 -22.26 2.22
N VAL A 390 7.63 -21.04 2.54
CA VAL A 390 8.40 -19.80 2.31
C VAL A 390 9.72 -19.82 3.08
N GLU A 391 9.72 -20.18 4.36
CA GLU A 391 10.94 -20.27 5.17
C GLU A 391 11.93 -21.32 4.65
N ALA A 392 11.43 -22.47 4.16
CA ALA A 392 12.26 -23.48 3.53
C ALA A 392 12.91 -22.97 2.23
N ARG A 393 12.16 -22.24 1.41
CA ARG A 393 12.66 -21.62 0.19
C ARG A 393 13.65 -20.49 0.48
N GLN A 394 13.37 -19.61 1.44
CA GLN A 394 14.30 -18.57 1.90
C GLN A 394 15.66 -19.17 2.27
N ARG A 395 15.64 -20.24 3.05
CA ARG A 395 16.88 -20.96 3.43
C ARG A 395 17.59 -21.58 2.23
N ARG A 396 16.84 -22.31 1.38
CA ARG A 396 17.39 -23.00 0.19
C ARG A 396 18.00 -22.00 -0.80
N LEU A 397 17.31 -20.87 -1.05
CA LEU A 397 17.70 -19.84 -2.01
C LEU A 397 18.66 -18.80 -1.40
N ARG A 398 18.99 -18.91 -0.12
CA ARG A 398 19.82 -17.96 0.62
C ARG A 398 19.29 -16.52 0.51
N LEU A 399 17.97 -16.36 0.58
CA LEU A 399 17.29 -15.08 0.67
C LEU A 399 16.94 -14.85 2.14
N LYS A 400 17.70 -13.99 2.81
CA LYS A 400 17.48 -13.71 4.23
C LYS A 400 16.41 -12.62 4.37
N PRO A 401 15.34 -12.86 5.15
CA PRO A 401 14.37 -11.80 5.46
C PRO A 401 15.05 -10.76 6.38
N THR A 402 15.22 -9.56 5.89
CA THR A 402 15.78 -8.41 6.62
C THR A 402 14.89 -7.19 6.44
N THR A 403 14.78 -6.37 7.48
CA THR A 403 14.08 -5.08 7.42
C THR A 403 14.92 -3.99 6.74
N GLU A 404 16.22 -4.22 6.59
CA GLU A 404 17.10 -3.37 5.81
C GLU A 404 16.80 -3.51 4.31
N ILE A 405 16.95 -2.43 3.58
CA ILE A 405 16.76 -2.42 2.13
C ILE A 405 17.99 -3.07 1.47
N GLU A 406 17.78 -4.15 0.75
CA GLU A 406 18.80 -4.83 -0.04
C GLU A 406 18.49 -4.71 -1.53
N GLN A 407 19.52 -4.50 -2.36
CA GLN A 407 19.40 -4.61 -3.80
C GLN A 407 19.90 -5.98 -4.27
N LEU A 408 19.12 -6.62 -5.14
CA LEU A 408 19.39 -7.94 -5.67
C LEU A 408 19.35 -7.89 -7.20
N ASP A 409 20.46 -8.22 -7.86
CA ASP A 409 20.54 -8.40 -9.31
C ASP A 409 20.46 -9.89 -9.64
N LEU A 410 19.52 -10.29 -10.48
CA LEU A 410 19.23 -11.67 -10.86
C LEU A 410 19.48 -11.87 -12.35
N ASP A 411 20.51 -12.63 -12.70
CA ASP A 411 20.69 -13.14 -14.06
C ASP A 411 19.82 -14.38 -14.26
N LEU A 412 18.71 -14.25 -14.99
CA LEU A 412 17.71 -15.31 -15.17
C LEU A 412 18.22 -16.54 -15.97
N ARG A 413 19.41 -16.50 -16.53
CA ARG A 413 20.08 -17.65 -17.13
C ARG A 413 20.60 -18.63 -16.08
N GLU A 414 20.81 -18.15 -14.85
CA GLU A 414 21.19 -18.98 -13.72
C GLU A 414 19.95 -19.56 -13.03
N GLU A 415 19.94 -20.89 -12.82
CA GLU A 415 18.79 -21.59 -12.23
C GLU A 415 18.42 -21.06 -10.82
N ASN A 416 19.42 -20.72 -10.00
CA ASN A 416 19.17 -20.18 -8.65
C ASN A 416 18.59 -18.78 -8.69
N ALA A 417 19.07 -17.93 -9.60
CA ALA A 417 18.52 -16.58 -9.78
C ALA A 417 17.08 -16.64 -10.30
N ARG A 418 16.81 -17.53 -11.25
CA ARG A 418 15.46 -17.80 -11.76
C ARG A 418 14.52 -18.33 -10.65
N ALA A 419 15.00 -19.22 -9.77
CA ALA A 419 14.21 -19.72 -8.65
C ALA A 419 13.89 -18.62 -7.61
N ARG A 420 14.81 -17.67 -7.39
CA ARG A 420 14.58 -16.47 -6.57
C ARG A 420 13.52 -15.56 -7.21
N SER A 421 13.63 -15.29 -8.50
CA SER A 421 12.64 -14.51 -9.26
C SER A 421 11.25 -15.13 -9.15
N ARG A 422 11.12 -16.45 -9.36
CA ARG A 422 9.84 -17.18 -9.19
C ARG A 422 9.23 -17.00 -7.83
N LEU A 423 10.02 -17.15 -6.77
CA LEU A 423 9.54 -16.95 -5.41
C LEU A 423 9.02 -15.53 -5.19
N LEU A 424 9.78 -14.51 -5.61
CA LEU A 424 9.40 -13.12 -5.42
C LEU A 424 8.14 -12.75 -6.22
N HIS A 425 8.03 -13.20 -7.46
CA HIS A 425 6.82 -12.98 -8.26
C HIS A 425 5.62 -13.76 -7.73
N GLY A 426 5.80 -14.99 -7.24
CA GLY A 426 4.76 -15.79 -6.61
C GLY A 426 4.20 -15.12 -5.35
N LEU A 427 5.09 -14.59 -4.49
CA LEU A 427 4.68 -13.84 -3.29
C LEU A 427 3.92 -12.56 -3.63
N ARG A 428 4.30 -11.86 -4.72
CA ARG A 428 3.55 -10.66 -5.17
C ARG A 428 2.14 -10.98 -5.67
N LEU A 429 1.89 -12.19 -6.17
CA LEU A 429 0.52 -12.62 -6.49
C LEU A 429 -0.34 -12.83 -5.24
N LEU A 430 0.30 -13.08 -4.10
CA LEU A 430 -0.32 -13.21 -2.78
C LEU A 430 -0.33 -11.88 -1.99
N ASP A 431 -0.09 -10.76 -2.67
CA ASP A 431 0.00 -9.40 -2.09
C ASP A 431 1.09 -9.26 -1.02
N ILE A 432 2.15 -10.09 -1.12
CA ILE A 432 3.33 -10.07 -0.26
C ILE A 432 4.49 -9.43 -1.04
N GLU A 433 4.61 -8.11 -0.94
CA GLU A 433 5.58 -7.31 -1.69
C GLU A 433 6.97 -7.28 -1.02
N TRP A 434 7.53 -8.44 -0.68
CA TRP A 434 8.90 -8.53 -0.18
C TRP A 434 9.95 -7.95 -1.14
N GLY A 435 9.72 -8.11 -2.45
CA GLY A 435 10.57 -7.58 -3.49
C GLY A 435 9.81 -6.67 -4.46
N LYS A 436 10.40 -5.52 -4.80
CA LYS A 436 9.92 -4.62 -5.86
C LYS A 436 10.89 -4.65 -7.03
N PRO A 437 10.46 -5.11 -8.23
CA PRO A 437 11.31 -5.11 -9.41
C PRO A 437 11.45 -3.70 -9.99
N HIS A 438 12.63 -3.36 -10.51
CA HIS A 438 12.90 -2.12 -11.21
C HIS A 438 12.48 -2.22 -12.68
N GLU A 439 11.41 -1.54 -13.09
CA GLU A 439 10.86 -1.61 -14.45
C GLU A 439 11.84 -1.13 -15.55
N ALA A 440 12.71 -0.17 -15.25
CA ALA A 440 13.67 0.36 -16.20
C ALA A 440 14.65 -0.71 -16.74
N TYR A 441 15.01 -1.68 -15.92
CA TYR A 441 15.91 -2.78 -16.31
C TYR A 441 15.21 -3.83 -17.19
N ARG A 442 13.91 -4.05 -17.01
CA ARG A 442 13.11 -4.96 -17.85
C ARG A 442 12.96 -4.48 -19.30
N LYS A 443 13.00 -3.15 -19.53
CA LYS A 443 12.86 -2.55 -20.87
C LYS A 443 14.13 -2.66 -21.73
N SER A 444 15.27 -3.01 -21.16
CA SER A 444 16.57 -3.01 -21.86
C SER A 444 16.90 -4.31 -22.64
N GLY A 445 15.99 -5.33 -22.66
CA GLY A 445 16.23 -6.61 -23.35
C GLY A 445 17.32 -7.46 -22.70
N THR A 446 17.69 -7.19 -21.46
CA THR A 446 18.66 -7.98 -20.69
C THR A 446 17.96 -9.14 -19.99
N PHE A 447 18.70 -10.22 -19.73
CA PHE A 447 18.24 -11.35 -18.91
C PHE A 447 18.34 -11.05 -17.40
N HIS A 448 18.54 -9.80 -17.03
CA HIS A 448 18.70 -9.36 -15.64
C HIS A 448 17.42 -8.75 -15.08
N GLU A 449 17.11 -9.09 -13.85
CA GLU A 449 16.09 -8.43 -13.02
C GLU A 449 16.75 -7.80 -11.80
N LEU A 450 16.62 -6.49 -11.67
CA LEU A 450 17.05 -5.78 -10.49
C LEU A 450 15.87 -5.64 -9.52
N TRP A 451 16.06 -6.06 -8.28
CA TRP A 451 15.05 -6.05 -7.23
C TRP A 451 15.51 -5.21 -6.04
N THR A 452 14.58 -4.49 -5.44
CA THR A 452 14.74 -3.94 -4.09
C THR A 452 13.97 -4.84 -3.13
N LEU A 453 14.66 -5.45 -2.17
CA LEU A 453 14.09 -6.32 -1.15
C LEU A 453 14.00 -5.60 0.18
N GLN A 454 12.88 -5.71 0.86
CA GLN A 454 12.68 -5.29 2.24
C GLN A 454 11.64 -6.18 2.89
N TRP A 455 12.04 -6.98 3.89
CA TRP A 455 11.08 -7.79 4.62
C TRP A 455 10.30 -6.92 5.60
N GLN A 456 9.00 -6.92 5.44
CA GLN A 456 8.09 -6.32 6.41
C GLN A 456 7.52 -7.42 7.30
N VAL A 457 7.21 -7.09 8.51
CA VAL A 457 6.76 -8.06 9.52
C VAL A 457 5.33 -8.47 9.28
N GLU A 458 4.57 -7.57 8.73
CA GLU A 458 3.21 -7.77 8.26
C GLU A 458 3.11 -8.96 7.31
N PHE A 459 4.17 -9.26 6.56
CA PHE A 459 4.20 -10.41 5.64
C PHE A 459 4.06 -11.76 6.36
N ALA A 460 4.43 -11.84 7.64
CA ALA A 460 4.15 -13.04 8.43
C ALA A 460 2.63 -13.27 8.60
N VAL A 461 1.87 -12.19 8.75
CA VAL A 461 0.40 -12.26 8.83
C VAL A 461 -0.20 -12.51 7.46
N SER A 462 0.27 -11.79 6.43
CA SER A 462 -0.19 -11.99 5.05
C SER A 462 0.03 -13.43 4.57
N LEU A 463 1.12 -14.08 4.98
CA LEU A 463 1.36 -15.51 4.70
C LEU A 463 0.34 -16.43 5.36
N ILE A 464 -0.13 -16.06 6.55
CA ILE A 464 -1.15 -16.84 7.26
C ILE A 464 -2.50 -16.69 6.55
N GLU A 465 -2.86 -15.46 6.19
CA GLU A 465 -4.07 -15.17 5.43
C GLU A 465 -4.03 -15.83 4.05
N ALA A 466 -2.90 -15.77 3.35
CA ALA A 466 -2.70 -16.40 2.04
C ALA A 466 -2.73 -17.94 2.08
N ASN A 467 -2.59 -18.58 3.26
CA ASN A 467 -2.67 -20.04 3.38
C ASN A 467 -4.05 -20.61 3.01
N VAL A 468 -5.12 -19.77 2.94
CA VAL A 468 -6.43 -20.16 2.40
C VAL A 468 -6.34 -20.62 0.95
N TRP A 469 -5.40 -20.08 0.19
CA TRP A 469 -5.21 -20.35 -1.23
C TRP A 469 -4.40 -21.64 -1.49
N GLY A 470 -3.58 -22.09 -0.54
CA GLY A 470 -2.77 -23.29 -0.69
C GLY A 470 -1.66 -23.42 0.34
N ASN A 471 -1.02 -24.58 0.37
CA ASN A 471 0.00 -24.92 1.35
C ASN A 471 1.42 -24.61 0.87
N THR A 472 1.60 -24.35 -0.41
CA THR A 472 2.87 -23.93 -1.03
C THR A 472 2.68 -22.63 -1.80
N VAL A 473 3.77 -21.91 -2.06
CA VAL A 473 3.69 -20.64 -2.81
C VAL A 473 3.11 -20.86 -4.21
N GLU A 474 3.47 -21.94 -4.90
CA GLU A 474 2.92 -22.24 -6.23
C GLU A 474 1.42 -22.51 -6.19
N GLU A 475 0.96 -23.38 -5.27
CA GLU A 475 -0.48 -23.69 -5.12
C GLU A 475 -1.27 -22.43 -4.77
N ALA A 476 -0.83 -21.69 -3.75
CA ALA A 476 -1.50 -20.50 -3.28
C ALA A 476 -1.54 -19.40 -4.37
N ALA A 477 -0.43 -19.11 -5.01
CA ALA A 477 -0.36 -18.12 -6.08
C ALA A 477 -1.19 -18.52 -7.31
N THR A 478 -1.24 -19.82 -7.65
CA THR A 478 -2.09 -20.34 -8.73
C THR A 478 -3.57 -20.17 -8.41
N ALA A 479 -4.00 -20.55 -7.21
CA ALA A 479 -5.40 -20.41 -6.77
C ALA A 479 -5.81 -18.92 -6.73
N ARG A 480 -4.98 -18.07 -6.14
CA ARG A 480 -5.23 -16.61 -6.09
C ARG A 480 -5.32 -16.01 -7.49
N ALA A 481 -4.42 -16.38 -8.41
CA ALA A 481 -4.46 -15.90 -9.79
C ALA A 481 -5.76 -16.32 -10.52
N ARG A 482 -6.28 -17.52 -10.27
CA ARG A 482 -7.57 -17.97 -10.84
C ARG A 482 -8.74 -17.12 -10.32
N THR A 483 -8.79 -16.86 -9.01
CA THR A 483 -9.83 -16.00 -8.41
C THR A 483 -9.75 -14.57 -8.97
N LEU A 484 -8.56 -13.97 -9.00
CA LEU A 484 -8.38 -12.63 -9.58
C LEU A 484 -8.80 -12.58 -11.06
N ALA A 485 -8.61 -13.67 -11.81
CA ALA A 485 -9.05 -13.75 -13.21
C ALA A 485 -10.59 -13.84 -13.34
N ASP A 486 -11.27 -14.46 -12.37
CA ASP A 486 -12.73 -14.53 -12.33
C ASP A 486 -13.36 -13.19 -11.91
N GLU A 487 -12.72 -12.46 -11.01
CA GLU A 487 -13.13 -11.14 -10.52
C GLU A 487 -12.84 -10.01 -11.53
N ALA A 488 -11.90 -10.20 -12.45
CA ALA A 488 -11.46 -9.17 -13.39
C ALA A 488 -12.59 -8.73 -14.35
N GLN A 489 -12.87 -7.42 -14.36
CA GLN A 489 -13.95 -6.83 -15.15
C GLN A 489 -13.50 -6.41 -16.56
N ASP A 490 -12.21 -6.21 -16.80
CA ASP A 490 -11.66 -5.69 -18.04
C ASP A 490 -10.47 -6.51 -18.57
N LEU A 491 -10.15 -6.29 -19.85
CA LEU A 491 -9.08 -7.00 -20.53
C LEU A 491 -7.68 -6.58 -20.08
N PRO A 492 -7.38 -5.30 -19.82
CA PRO A 492 -6.08 -4.86 -19.30
C PRO A 492 -5.72 -5.52 -17.96
N THR A 493 -6.67 -5.65 -17.03
CA THR A 493 -6.47 -6.33 -15.75
C THR A 493 -6.11 -7.80 -15.95
N LEU A 494 -6.84 -8.51 -16.83
CA LEU A 494 -6.55 -9.91 -17.17
C LEU A 494 -5.17 -10.09 -17.81
N THR A 495 -4.77 -9.20 -18.72
CA THR A 495 -3.46 -9.31 -19.36
C THR A 495 -2.31 -8.96 -18.42
N ALA A 496 -2.51 -8.02 -17.49
CA ALA A 496 -1.56 -7.75 -16.42
C ALA A 496 -1.42 -8.96 -15.48
N LEU A 497 -2.53 -9.63 -15.15
CA LEU A 497 -2.51 -10.85 -14.35
C LEU A 497 -1.79 -12.00 -15.08
N LEU A 498 -2.02 -12.15 -16.39
CA LEU A 498 -1.32 -13.14 -17.22
C LEU A 498 0.20 -12.93 -17.17
N GLU A 499 0.66 -11.69 -17.30
CA GLU A 499 2.08 -11.35 -17.18
C GLU A 499 2.62 -11.71 -15.78
N ARG A 500 1.89 -11.38 -14.71
CA ARG A 500 2.29 -11.72 -13.34
C ARG A 500 2.39 -13.25 -13.14
N ALA A 501 1.42 -14.02 -13.64
CA ALA A 501 1.41 -15.47 -13.56
C ALA A 501 2.58 -16.09 -14.34
N GLN A 502 2.92 -15.53 -15.52
CA GLN A 502 4.07 -15.95 -16.31
C GLN A 502 5.39 -15.65 -15.60
N LEU A 503 5.55 -14.45 -15.02
CA LEU A 503 6.73 -14.05 -14.27
C LEU A 503 6.97 -14.97 -13.05
N ALA A 504 5.90 -15.43 -12.43
CA ALA A 504 5.94 -16.42 -11.35
C ALA A 504 6.12 -17.86 -11.84
N GLU A 505 6.14 -18.11 -13.16
CA GLU A 505 6.25 -19.43 -13.81
C GLU A 505 5.19 -20.42 -13.32
N LEU A 506 3.91 -20.00 -13.29
CA LEU A 506 2.76 -20.80 -12.88
C LEU A 506 1.95 -21.28 -14.10
N PRO A 507 2.29 -22.41 -14.70
CA PRO A 507 1.70 -22.84 -15.98
C PRO A 507 0.18 -23.02 -15.90
N GLU A 508 -0.35 -23.60 -14.83
CA GLU A 508 -1.80 -23.78 -14.66
C GLU A 508 -2.56 -22.45 -14.52
N ALA A 509 -1.95 -21.45 -13.86
CA ALA A 509 -2.53 -20.12 -13.78
C ALA A 509 -2.48 -19.42 -15.15
N VAL A 510 -1.35 -19.55 -15.87
CA VAL A 510 -1.20 -18.99 -17.23
C VAL A 510 -2.26 -19.54 -18.17
N ASP A 511 -2.47 -20.86 -18.20
CA ASP A 511 -3.46 -21.49 -19.08
C ASP A 511 -4.90 -21.01 -18.72
N TYR A 512 -5.21 -20.92 -17.42
CA TYR A 512 -6.51 -20.46 -16.96
C TYR A 512 -6.77 -19.00 -17.32
N VAL A 513 -5.83 -18.11 -16.97
CA VAL A 513 -5.95 -16.66 -17.22
C VAL A 513 -6.01 -16.39 -18.74
N LEU A 514 -5.23 -17.11 -19.55
CA LEU A 514 -5.24 -16.99 -21.00
C LEU A 514 -6.63 -17.35 -21.59
N ALA A 515 -7.27 -18.40 -21.09
CA ALA A 515 -8.64 -18.75 -21.49
C ALA A 515 -9.64 -17.61 -21.14
N ARG A 516 -9.49 -16.96 -19.97
CA ARG A 516 -10.29 -15.79 -19.61
C ARG A 516 -10.00 -14.57 -20.50
N VAL A 517 -8.73 -14.32 -20.83
CA VAL A 517 -8.33 -13.28 -21.79
C VAL A 517 -9.01 -13.52 -23.14
N GLN A 518 -8.98 -14.74 -23.66
CA GLN A 518 -9.63 -15.09 -24.94
C GLN A 518 -11.13 -14.86 -24.90
N ALA A 519 -11.80 -15.35 -23.85
CA ALA A 519 -13.24 -15.17 -23.68
C ALA A 519 -13.63 -13.69 -23.58
N ARG A 520 -12.88 -12.90 -22.82
CA ARG A 520 -13.14 -11.45 -22.65
C ARG A 520 -12.84 -10.68 -23.92
N ALA A 521 -11.73 -11.01 -24.59
CA ALA A 521 -11.37 -10.44 -25.87
C ALA A 521 -12.46 -10.65 -26.92
N ALA A 522 -13.10 -11.81 -26.95
CA ALA A 522 -14.16 -12.11 -27.94
C ALA A 522 -15.38 -11.17 -27.83
N VAL A 523 -15.71 -10.69 -26.63
CA VAL A 523 -16.89 -9.84 -26.37
C VAL A 523 -16.57 -8.36 -26.16
N SER A 524 -15.29 -7.97 -26.00
CA SER A 524 -14.91 -6.59 -25.78
C SER A 524 -15.11 -5.76 -27.05
N ALA A 525 -15.89 -4.67 -26.96
CA ALA A 525 -16.08 -3.70 -28.04
C ALA A 525 -15.21 -2.44 -27.89
N ASP A 526 -14.59 -2.26 -26.73
CA ASP A 526 -13.75 -1.10 -26.46
C ASP A 526 -12.36 -1.25 -27.07
N VAL A 527 -12.09 -0.45 -28.12
CA VAL A 527 -10.83 -0.48 -28.86
C VAL A 527 -9.64 -0.05 -27.99
N ARG A 528 -9.83 0.86 -27.03
CA ARG A 528 -8.78 1.27 -26.10
C ARG A 528 -8.33 0.10 -25.23
N HIS A 529 -9.26 -0.62 -24.62
CA HIS A 529 -8.93 -1.80 -23.82
C HIS A 529 -8.22 -2.89 -24.66
N LEU A 530 -8.58 -3.02 -25.96
CA LEU A 530 -7.87 -3.93 -26.86
C LEU A 530 -6.43 -3.46 -27.11
N MET A 531 -6.20 -2.17 -27.31
CA MET A 531 -4.86 -1.59 -27.50
C MET A 531 -4.01 -1.67 -26.21
N GLU A 532 -4.58 -1.38 -25.07
CA GLU A 532 -3.92 -1.42 -23.76
C GLU A 532 -3.50 -2.84 -23.33
N ALA A 533 -4.20 -3.87 -23.82
CA ALA A 533 -3.88 -5.26 -23.57
C ALA A 533 -2.65 -5.78 -24.35
N LEU A 534 -2.36 -5.22 -25.52
CA LEU A 534 -1.33 -5.71 -26.43
C LEU A 534 0.10 -5.72 -25.85
N PRO A 535 0.60 -4.68 -25.13
CA PRO A 535 1.97 -4.68 -24.61
C PRO A 535 2.28 -5.83 -23.68
N LYS A 536 1.32 -6.18 -22.81
CA LYS A 536 1.48 -7.29 -21.86
C LYS A 536 1.52 -8.64 -22.59
N LEU A 537 0.63 -8.84 -23.57
CA LEU A 537 0.63 -10.06 -24.39
C LEU A 537 1.88 -10.17 -25.26
N ALA A 538 2.34 -9.07 -25.83
CA ALA A 538 3.59 -9.02 -26.60
C ALA A 538 4.80 -9.37 -25.71
N SER A 539 4.84 -8.86 -24.48
CA SER A 539 5.84 -9.22 -23.47
C SER A 539 5.80 -10.71 -23.15
N VAL A 540 4.60 -11.26 -22.91
CA VAL A 540 4.41 -12.70 -22.66
C VAL A 540 4.91 -13.53 -23.84
N ALA A 541 4.59 -13.16 -25.07
CA ALA A 541 5.04 -13.87 -26.27
C ALA A 541 6.56 -13.79 -26.46
N ARG A 542 7.17 -12.61 -26.24
CA ARG A 542 8.62 -12.38 -26.44
C ARG A 542 9.49 -13.15 -25.45
N TYR A 543 9.06 -13.20 -24.19
CA TYR A 543 9.86 -13.83 -23.11
C TYR A 543 9.45 -15.27 -22.80
N SER A 544 8.62 -15.88 -23.62
CA SER A 544 8.13 -17.25 -23.46
C SER A 544 9.25 -18.29 -23.41
N ASP A 545 10.28 -18.18 -24.26
CA ASP A 545 11.38 -19.13 -24.34
C ASP A 545 12.22 -19.21 -23.06
N VAL A 546 12.42 -18.06 -22.39
CA VAL A 546 13.24 -17.98 -21.17
C VAL A 546 12.51 -18.57 -19.96
N ARG A 547 11.19 -18.46 -19.94
CA ARG A 547 10.35 -18.87 -18.79
C ARG A 547 9.50 -20.12 -19.03
N GLY A 548 9.69 -20.80 -20.17
CA GLY A 548 9.04 -22.07 -20.49
C GLY A 548 7.54 -21.99 -20.78
N THR A 549 7.04 -20.80 -21.13
CA THR A 549 5.67 -20.60 -21.59
C THR A 549 5.53 -20.86 -23.07
N ARG A 550 4.38 -21.36 -23.53
CA ARG A 550 4.13 -21.66 -24.95
C ARG A 550 3.70 -20.37 -25.68
N ALA A 551 4.63 -19.69 -26.36
CA ALA A 551 4.32 -18.55 -27.23
C ALA A 551 3.19 -18.84 -28.23
N GLU A 552 3.13 -20.08 -28.72
CA GLU A 552 2.12 -20.57 -29.67
C GLU A 552 0.68 -20.38 -29.20
N LEU A 553 0.42 -20.32 -27.89
CA LEU A 553 -0.91 -20.10 -27.34
C LEU A 553 -1.30 -18.61 -27.28
N VAL A 554 -0.32 -17.72 -27.17
CA VAL A 554 -0.55 -16.27 -27.00
C VAL A 554 -0.64 -15.56 -28.35
N LEU A 555 0.15 -15.98 -29.35
CA LEU A 555 0.18 -15.34 -30.67
C LEU A 555 -1.18 -15.27 -31.36
N PRO A 556 -2.05 -16.32 -31.38
CA PRO A 556 -3.37 -16.21 -31.99
C PRO A 556 -4.28 -15.18 -31.28
N VAL A 557 -4.08 -14.97 -29.96
CA VAL A 557 -4.83 -13.96 -29.21
C VAL A 557 -4.41 -12.56 -29.63
N ILE A 558 -3.10 -12.34 -29.77
CA ILE A 558 -2.54 -11.08 -30.28
C ILE A 558 -3.08 -10.79 -31.68
N ASP A 559 -3.05 -11.77 -32.59
CA ASP A 559 -3.55 -11.61 -33.95
C ASP A 559 -5.04 -11.23 -33.97
N GLY A 560 -5.86 -11.92 -33.16
CA GLY A 560 -7.28 -11.62 -33.03
C GLY A 560 -7.58 -10.24 -32.45
N LEU A 561 -6.84 -9.81 -31.41
CA LEU A 561 -6.97 -8.47 -30.82
C LEU A 561 -6.53 -7.40 -31.80
N PHE A 562 -5.38 -7.59 -32.44
CA PHE A 562 -4.81 -6.64 -33.39
C PHE A 562 -5.71 -6.43 -34.61
N ALA A 563 -6.27 -7.49 -35.19
CA ALA A 563 -7.23 -7.39 -36.28
C ALA A 563 -8.45 -6.54 -35.91
N ARG A 564 -8.92 -6.66 -34.66
CA ARG A 564 -10.06 -5.85 -34.16
C ARG A 564 -9.65 -4.40 -33.89
N VAL A 565 -8.44 -4.15 -33.42
CA VAL A 565 -7.88 -2.79 -33.29
C VAL A 565 -7.84 -2.13 -34.66
N VAL A 566 -7.31 -2.81 -35.69
CA VAL A 566 -7.22 -2.29 -37.06
C VAL A 566 -8.59 -1.87 -37.60
N VAL A 567 -9.62 -2.68 -37.38
CA VAL A 567 -10.99 -2.39 -37.83
C VAL A 567 -11.68 -1.34 -36.96
N GLY A 568 -11.48 -1.39 -35.64
CA GLY A 568 -12.21 -0.57 -34.68
C GLY A 568 -11.62 0.82 -34.45
N LEU A 569 -10.32 1.04 -34.70
CA LEU A 569 -9.66 2.32 -34.42
C LEU A 569 -10.21 3.49 -35.27
N PRO A 570 -10.45 3.36 -36.57
CA PRO A 570 -10.98 4.48 -37.34
C PRO A 570 -12.32 5.03 -36.87
N PRO A 571 -13.36 4.22 -36.55
CA PRO A 571 -14.58 4.74 -35.97
C PRO A 571 -14.38 5.27 -34.54
N ALA A 572 -13.49 4.69 -33.72
CA ALA A 572 -13.21 5.17 -32.37
C ALA A 572 -12.50 6.54 -32.36
N CYS A 573 -11.81 6.91 -33.42
CA CYS A 573 -11.17 8.23 -33.57
C CYS A 573 -12.10 9.32 -34.11
N ALA A 574 -13.36 9.01 -34.38
CA ALA A 574 -14.30 9.99 -34.93
C ALA A 574 -14.84 10.93 -33.84
N SER A 575 -14.78 12.24 -34.07
CA SER A 575 -15.41 13.28 -33.21
C SER A 575 -14.93 13.27 -31.75
N LEU A 576 -13.64 13.06 -31.55
CA LEU A 576 -13.00 13.09 -30.21
C LEU A 576 -12.88 14.55 -29.71
N ASP A 577 -13.03 14.75 -28.39
CA ASP A 577 -12.53 15.91 -27.68
C ASP A 577 -11.03 15.79 -27.37
N ASP A 578 -10.42 16.81 -26.76
CA ASP A 578 -8.99 16.87 -26.49
C ASP A 578 -8.53 15.75 -25.54
N ASP A 579 -9.31 15.41 -24.50
CA ASP A 579 -8.97 14.41 -23.51
C ASP A 579 -9.04 13.00 -24.11
N ALA A 580 -10.12 12.72 -24.84
CA ALA A 580 -10.29 11.45 -25.54
C ALA A 580 -9.23 11.25 -26.66
N ALA A 581 -8.84 12.32 -27.36
CA ALA A 581 -7.78 12.26 -28.37
C ALA A 581 -6.42 11.95 -27.71
N THR A 582 -6.12 12.53 -26.56
CA THR A 582 -4.90 12.25 -25.79
C THR A 582 -4.86 10.79 -25.36
N ALA A 583 -5.95 10.29 -24.79
CA ALA A 583 -6.06 8.90 -24.36
C ALA A 583 -5.92 7.88 -25.51
N ILE A 584 -6.45 8.21 -26.71
CA ILE A 584 -6.27 7.37 -27.91
C ILE A 584 -4.80 7.36 -28.37
N VAL A 585 -4.12 8.52 -28.36
CA VAL A 585 -2.70 8.61 -28.74
C VAL A 585 -1.84 7.78 -27.78
N GLU A 586 -2.06 7.84 -26.48
CA GLU A 586 -1.38 6.97 -25.49
C GLU A 586 -1.62 5.49 -25.79
N SER A 587 -2.86 5.10 -26.12
CA SER A 587 -3.17 3.72 -26.49
C SER A 587 -2.49 3.31 -27.81
N MET A 588 -2.36 4.21 -28.79
CA MET A 588 -1.62 3.96 -30.05
C MET A 588 -0.11 3.77 -29.79
N GLU A 589 0.47 4.46 -28.79
CA GLU A 589 1.84 4.20 -28.33
C GLU A 589 2.01 2.76 -27.84
N HIS A 590 1.06 2.25 -27.08
CA HIS A 590 1.08 0.86 -26.60
C HIS A 590 1.08 -0.15 -27.76
N VAL A 591 0.28 0.10 -28.81
CA VAL A 591 0.31 -0.73 -30.03
C VAL A 591 1.67 -0.68 -30.70
N GLN A 592 2.23 0.53 -30.88
CA GLN A 592 3.54 0.70 -31.52
C GLN A 592 4.64 -0.02 -30.75
N GLN A 593 4.67 0.10 -29.43
CA GLN A 593 5.63 -0.61 -28.57
C GLN A 593 5.47 -2.13 -28.69
N SER A 594 4.24 -2.63 -28.81
CA SER A 594 3.96 -4.05 -29.00
C SER A 594 4.50 -4.57 -30.32
N LEU A 595 4.30 -3.81 -31.41
CA LEU A 595 4.81 -4.16 -32.75
C LEU A 595 6.34 -4.15 -32.82
N ASP A 596 6.97 -3.20 -32.13
CA ASP A 596 8.43 -3.13 -32.05
C ASP A 596 9.00 -4.32 -31.26
N LEU A 597 8.28 -4.81 -30.25
CA LEU A 597 8.69 -5.96 -29.44
C LEU A 597 8.50 -7.30 -30.17
N LEU A 598 7.39 -7.46 -30.90
CA LEU A 598 7.04 -8.70 -31.60
C LEU A 598 7.83 -8.94 -32.87
N ASP A 599 8.35 -7.88 -33.51
CA ASP A 599 9.13 -7.90 -34.73
C ASP A 599 8.44 -8.63 -35.92
N ARG A 600 7.12 -8.36 -36.09
CA ARG A 600 6.27 -8.98 -37.13
C ARG A 600 5.92 -7.98 -38.23
N ASP A 601 6.39 -8.27 -39.47
CA ASP A 601 6.23 -7.38 -40.65
C ASP A 601 4.78 -7.30 -41.14
N ASP A 602 4.02 -8.40 -41.04
CA ASP A 602 2.60 -8.44 -41.42
C ASP A 602 1.75 -7.46 -40.53
N LEU A 603 1.89 -7.52 -39.22
CA LEU A 603 1.19 -6.63 -38.32
C LEU A 603 1.63 -5.16 -38.50
N ARG A 604 2.92 -4.93 -38.78
CA ARG A 604 3.41 -3.58 -39.07
C ARG A 604 2.80 -3.00 -40.34
N ALA A 605 2.65 -3.82 -41.39
CA ALA A 605 2.04 -3.38 -42.64
C ALA A 605 0.56 -2.99 -42.45
N ASP A 606 -0.20 -3.80 -41.74
CA ASP A 606 -1.60 -3.53 -41.43
C ASP A 606 -1.74 -2.25 -40.57
N TRP A 607 -0.87 -2.06 -39.56
CA TRP A 607 -0.84 -0.85 -38.73
C TRP A 607 -0.58 0.40 -39.53
N GLN A 608 0.45 0.37 -40.43
CA GLN A 608 0.74 1.49 -41.32
C GLN A 608 -0.42 1.80 -42.28
N GLY A 609 -1.16 0.79 -42.71
CA GLY A 609 -2.38 0.95 -43.51
C GLY A 609 -3.46 1.76 -42.75
N VAL A 610 -3.73 1.41 -41.52
CA VAL A 610 -4.71 2.13 -40.67
C VAL A 610 -4.26 3.56 -40.37
N LEU A 611 -2.98 3.77 -40.06
CA LEU A 611 -2.47 5.13 -39.78
C LEU A 611 -2.61 6.04 -41.03
N ARG A 612 -2.38 5.51 -42.24
CA ARG A 612 -2.62 6.25 -43.48
C ARG A 612 -4.08 6.56 -43.73
N ASP A 613 -4.97 5.62 -43.43
CA ASP A 613 -6.41 5.83 -43.54
C ASP A 613 -6.87 6.95 -42.59
N LEU A 614 -6.40 6.98 -41.33
CA LEU A 614 -6.71 8.02 -40.34
C LEU A 614 -6.24 9.41 -40.78
N ILE A 615 -5.07 9.54 -41.41
CA ILE A 615 -4.60 10.83 -41.95
C ILE A 615 -5.52 11.35 -43.06
N GLY A 616 -6.06 10.47 -43.88
CA GLY A 616 -6.91 10.82 -45.03
C GLY A 616 -8.37 11.12 -44.67
N ARG A 617 -8.86 10.68 -43.51
CA ARG A 617 -10.26 10.85 -43.11
C ARG A 617 -10.57 12.26 -42.61
N GLY A 618 -11.71 12.80 -43.04
CA GLY A 618 -12.27 14.04 -42.48
C GLY A 618 -12.85 13.83 -41.09
N GLY A 619 -12.87 14.88 -40.27
CA GLY A 619 -13.47 14.82 -38.92
C GLY A 619 -12.61 14.19 -37.82
N MET A 620 -11.37 13.83 -38.14
CA MET A 620 -10.41 13.32 -37.16
C MET A 620 -9.78 14.46 -36.36
N HIS A 621 -9.55 14.21 -35.08
CA HIS A 621 -8.90 15.17 -34.20
C HIS A 621 -7.47 15.50 -34.65
N GLY A 622 -7.04 16.76 -34.59
CA GLY A 622 -5.71 17.21 -35.04
C GLY A 622 -4.58 16.40 -34.39
N LEU A 623 -4.63 16.18 -33.07
CA LEU A 623 -3.62 15.43 -32.30
C LEU A 623 -3.40 14.02 -32.87
N VAL A 624 -4.48 13.28 -33.11
CA VAL A 624 -4.41 11.90 -33.67
C VAL A 624 -3.81 11.90 -35.07
N ARG A 625 -4.25 12.82 -35.95
CA ARG A 625 -3.70 12.93 -37.30
C ARG A 625 -2.22 13.29 -37.31
N GLY A 626 -1.80 14.21 -36.44
CA GLY A 626 -0.40 14.59 -36.27
C GLY A 626 0.45 13.41 -35.80
N TYR A 627 -0.03 12.68 -34.83
CA TYR A 627 0.67 11.53 -34.29
C TYR A 627 0.79 10.38 -35.31
N CYS A 628 -0.25 10.13 -36.13
CA CYS A 628 -0.15 9.20 -37.25
C CYS A 628 0.93 9.61 -38.26
N CYS A 629 1.03 10.91 -38.62
CA CYS A 629 2.09 11.39 -39.49
C CYS A 629 3.48 11.11 -38.90
N ARG A 630 3.65 11.37 -37.60
CA ARG A 630 4.90 11.10 -36.89
C ARG A 630 5.29 9.63 -36.97
N LEU A 631 4.39 8.70 -36.55
CA LEU A 631 4.69 7.26 -36.57
C LEU A 631 5.08 6.75 -37.95
N LEU A 632 4.35 7.16 -38.99
CA LEU A 632 4.65 6.78 -40.36
C LEU A 632 6.00 7.34 -40.85
N LEU A 633 6.34 8.56 -40.48
CA LEU A 633 7.64 9.17 -40.82
C LEU A 633 8.79 8.43 -40.12
N GLU A 634 8.70 8.17 -38.82
CA GLU A 634 9.72 7.43 -38.07
C GLU A 634 9.99 6.04 -38.62
N LYS A 635 8.95 5.38 -39.12
CA LYS A 635 9.07 4.07 -39.80
C LYS A 635 9.35 4.15 -41.28
N ARG A 636 9.68 5.33 -41.85
CA ARG A 636 9.92 5.61 -43.25
C ARG A 636 8.78 5.18 -44.19
N ALA A 637 7.57 5.13 -43.66
CA ALA A 637 6.37 4.81 -44.45
C ALA A 637 5.67 6.08 -45.01
N LEU A 638 6.07 7.27 -44.56
CA LEU A 638 5.67 8.59 -45.08
C LEU A 638 6.95 9.30 -45.56
N SER A 639 6.90 9.93 -46.73
CA SER A 639 8.02 10.73 -47.21
C SER A 639 8.00 12.15 -46.62
N GLU A 640 9.16 12.80 -46.61
CA GLU A 640 9.29 14.20 -46.17
C GLU A 640 8.42 15.14 -47.02
N ASP A 641 8.40 14.95 -48.35
CA ASP A 641 7.57 15.74 -49.28
C ASP A 641 6.07 15.61 -48.96
N GLU A 642 5.64 14.39 -48.60
CA GLU A 642 4.26 14.12 -48.24
C GLU A 642 3.90 14.76 -46.88
N LEU A 643 4.80 14.69 -45.89
CA LEU A 643 4.64 15.39 -44.63
C LEU A 643 4.53 16.91 -44.82
N GLN A 644 5.40 17.49 -45.63
CA GLN A 644 5.36 18.93 -45.98
C GLN A 644 4.02 19.32 -46.64
N ARG A 645 3.54 18.48 -47.57
CA ARG A 645 2.21 18.70 -48.19
C ARG A 645 1.09 18.67 -47.17
N LEU A 646 1.08 17.69 -46.26
CA LEU A 646 0.10 17.58 -45.20
C LEU A 646 0.18 18.77 -44.19
N ALA A 647 1.41 19.19 -43.89
CA ALA A 647 1.65 20.37 -43.02
C ALA A 647 1.07 21.61 -43.67
N ARG A 648 1.34 21.90 -44.95
CA ARG A 648 0.77 23.08 -45.68
C ARG A 648 -0.74 23.04 -45.72
N LEU A 649 -1.37 21.89 -45.89
CA LEU A 649 -2.83 21.76 -45.89
C LEU A 649 -3.42 22.00 -44.48
N THR A 650 -2.84 21.44 -43.45
CA THR A 650 -3.34 21.50 -42.09
C THR A 650 -3.05 22.87 -41.45
N LEU A 651 -1.88 23.43 -41.73
CA LEU A 651 -1.46 24.75 -41.26
C LEU A 651 -1.92 25.87 -42.21
N SER A 652 -3.08 25.72 -42.85
CA SER A 652 -3.69 26.74 -43.68
C SER A 652 -4.79 27.49 -42.92
N THR A 653 -5.15 28.65 -43.42
CA THR A 653 -6.27 29.48 -42.89
C THR A 653 -7.64 28.81 -42.98
N ALA A 654 -7.77 27.71 -43.76
CA ALA A 654 -8.99 26.92 -43.88
C ALA A 654 -9.20 25.95 -42.70
N THR A 655 -8.16 25.66 -41.92
CA THR A 655 -8.24 24.76 -40.75
C THR A 655 -8.44 25.60 -39.49
N PRO A 656 -9.40 25.24 -38.60
CA PRO A 656 -9.55 25.93 -37.31
C PRO A 656 -8.23 25.90 -36.53
N ALA A 657 -7.82 27.03 -35.98
CA ALA A 657 -6.52 27.19 -35.33
C ALA A 657 -6.26 26.20 -34.17
N PRO A 658 -7.25 25.82 -33.32
CA PRO A 658 -7.05 24.78 -32.31
C PRO A 658 -6.71 23.41 -32.93
N GLN A 659 -7.34 23.03 -34.05
CA GLN A 659 -7.08 21.76 -34.74
C GLN A 659 -5.71 21.75 -35.41
N ALA A 660 -5.27 22.88 -35.94
CA ALA A 660 -3.91 23.02 -36.47
C ALA A 660 -2.86 22.93 -35.36
N ALA A 661 -3.08 23.55 -34.21
CA ALA A 661 -2.20 23.48 -33.05
C ALA A 661 -2.13 22.04 -32.48
N ALA A 662 -3.28 21.34 -32.37
CA ALA A 662 -3.34 19.95 -31.95
C ALA A 662 -2.59 19.00 -32.92
N TRP A 663 -2.65 19.29 -34.24
CA TRP A 663 -1.86 18.53 -35.22
C TRP A 663 -0.37 18.73 -35.01
N VAL A 664 0.08 19.95 -34.75
CA VAL A 664 1.50 20.24 -34.43
C VAL A 664 1.92 19.48 -33.17
N GLU A 665 1.10 19.50 -32.14
CA GLU A 665 1.34 18.76 -30.90
C GLU A 665 1.51 17.26 -31.17
N GLY A 666 0.65 16.65 -32.01
CA GLY A 666 0.74 15.26 -32.41
C GLY A 666 2.00 14.92 -33.19
N VAL A 667 2.38 15.74 -34.18
CA VAL A 667 3.63 15.53 -34.96
C VAL A 667 4.87 15.64 -34.05
N LEU A 668 4.84 16.52 -33.07
CA LEU A 668 5.98 16.79 -32.19
C LEU A 668 5.95 15.98 -30.90
N HIS A 669 4.98 15.10 -30.74
CA HIS A 669 4.75 14.34 -29.50
C HIS A 669 6.06 13.76 -28.94
N GLY A 670 6.47 14.20 -27.74
CA GLY A 670 7.62 13.69 -26.99
C GLY A 670 9.02 14.13 -27.45
N SER A 671 9.20 14.74 -28.63
CA SER A 671 10.53 15.21 -29.08
C SER A 671 10.49 16.31 -30.13
N GLY A 672 11.35 17.30 -29.96
CA GLY A 672 11.57 18.38 -30.94
C GLY A 672 12.49 18.03 -32.10
N ARG A 673 13.02 16.82 -32.18
CA ARG A 673 14.02 16.43 -33.20
C ARG A 673 13.50 16.62 -34.63
N LEU A 674 12.23 16.30 -34.88
CA LEU A 674 11.62 16.54 -36.18
C LEU A 674 11.76 17.99 -36.66
N LEU A 675 11.49 18.95 -35.79
CA LEU A 675 11.67 20.37 -36.13
C LEU A 675 13.14 20.76 -36.35
N LEU A 676 14.07 20.07 -35.72
CA LEU A 676 15.50 20.37 -35.90
C LEU A 676 16.02 19.89 -37.26
N TYR A 677 15.54 18.74 -37.75
CA TYR A 677 16.04 18.11 -38.95
C TYR A 677 15.19 18.35 -40.19
N GLU A 678 13.86 18.65 -40.02
CA GLU A 678 12.93 18.84 -41.13
C GLU A 678 12.71 20.34 -41.40
N ASP A 679 13.50 20.94 -42.29
CA ASP A 679 13.40 22.37 -42.62
C ASP A 679 12.08 22.76 -43.28
N GLY A 680 11.46 21.82 -44.03
CA GLY A 680 10.15 22.07 -44.65
C GLY A 680 8.99 22.13 -43.63
N LEU A 681 9.03 21.28 -42.59
CA LEU A 681 8.06 21.33 -41.46
C LEU A 681 8.25 22.61 -40.65
N TRP A 682 9.52 22.99 -40.38
CA TRP A 682 9.84 24.25 -39.75
C TRP A 682 9.28 25.46 -40.49
N ALA A 683 9.55 25.54 -41.83
CA ALA A 683 9.07 26.64 -42.63
C ALA A 683 7.54 26.70 -42.71
N ALA A 684 6.86 25.57 -42.77
CA ALA A 684 5.39 25.50 -42.73
C ALA A 684 4.80 26.02 -41.38
N LEU A 685 5.44 25.61 -40.27
CA LEU A 685 5.03 26.09 -38.94
C LEU A 685 5.28 27.59 -38.74
N ASP A 686 6.46 28.07 -39.12
CA ASP A 686 6.84 29.48 -39.01
C ASP A 686 5.91 30.37 -39.87
N GLY A 687 5.63 29.96 -41.10
CA GLY A 687 4.69 30.64 -41.98
C GLY A 687 3.29 30.73 -41.41
N TRP A 688 2.78 29.60 -40.91
CA TRP A 688 1.45 29.55 -40.28
C TRP A 688 1.37 30.47 -39.06
N LEU A 689 2.36 30.42 -38.16
CA LEU A 689 2.40 31.26 -36.96
C LEU A 689 2.46 32.76 -37.32
N ALA A 690 3.17 33.12 -38.41
CA ALA A 690 3.31 34.48 -38.88
C ALA A 690 2.01 35.04 -39.52
N GLU A 691 1.14 34.19 -40.06
CA GLU A 691 -0.14 34.53 -40.67
C GLU A 691 -1.30 34.63 -39.68
N LEU A 692 -1.11 34.13 -38.43
CA LEU A 692 -2.16 34.20 -37.40
C LEU A 692 -2.41 35.63 -36.96
N ALA A 693 -3.69 36.00 -36.85
CA ALA A 693 -4.10 37.24 -36.22
C ALA A 693 -3.75 37.26 -34.72
N PRO A 694 -3.57 38.46 -34.08
CA PRO A 694 -3.12 38.57 -32.68
C PRO A 694 -3.96 37.77 -31.67
N ASP A 695 -5.29 37.82 -31.78
CA ASP A 695 -6.22 37.19 -30.86
C ASP A 695 -6.14 35.63 -30.94
N PRO A 696 -6.26 34.97 -32.13
CA PRO A 696 -6.00 33.55 -32.29
C PRO A 696 -4.61 33.13 -31.84
N PHE A 697 -3.56 33.89 -32.12
CA PHE A 697 -2.21 33.61 -31.67
C PHE A 697 -2.11 33.55 -30.13
N THR A 698 -2.71 34.57 -29.46
CA THR A 698 -2.71 34.60 -27.98
C THR A 698 -3.49 33.45 -27.40
N ALA A 699 -4.62 33.06 -27.98
CA ALA A 699 -5.42 31.91 -27.55
C ALA A 699 -4.70 30.57 -27.72
N LEU A 700 -3.80 30.43 -28.70
CA LEU A 700 -3.02 29.21 -28.97
C LEU A 700 -1.74 29.08 -28.15
N LEU A 701 -1.26 30.16 -27.52
CA LEU A 701 -0.02 30.12 -26.72
C LEU A 701 0.02 29.01 -25.65
N PRO A 702 -1.05 28.70 -24.91
CA PRO A 702 -1.06 27.60 -23.97
C PRO A 702 -0.82 26.23 -24.64
N LEU A 703 -1.47 25.99 -25.80
CA LEU A 703 -1.32 24.75 -26.58
C LEU A 703 0.09 24.58 -27.15
N LEU A 704 0.62 25.66 -27.72
CA LEU A 704 1.99 25.67 -28.22
C LEU A 704 3.01 25.47 -27.09
N ARG A 705 2.80 26.12 -25.92
CA ARG A 705 3.64 25.87 -24.75
C ARG A 705 3.60 24.42 -24.32
N ARG A 706 2.45 23.77 -24.33
CA ARG A 706 2.30 22.35 -24.00
C ARG A 706 3.11 21.49 -24.97
N ALA A 707 2.93 21.70 -26.29
CA ALA A 707 3.67 20.97 -27.31
C ALA A 707 5.20 21.10 -27.18
N PHE A 708 5.69 22.28 -26.77
CA PHE A 708 7.14 22.53 -26.63
C PHE A 708 7.68 22.23 -25.20
N SER A 709 6.83 22.03 -24.22
CA SER A 709 7.25 21.80 -22.81
C SER A 709 7.95 20.47 -22.63
N GLY A 710 7.56 19.44 -23.39
CA GLY A 710 8.14 18.09 -23.35
C GLY A 710 9.53 17.98 -23.95
N PHE A 711 10.06 19.02 -24.60
CA PHE A 711 11.37 18.95 -25.26
C PHE A 711 12.51 19.07 -24.25
N GLU A 712 13.58 18.33 -24.51
CA GLU A 712 14.81 18.42 -23.71
C GLU A 712 15.42 19.83 -23.79
N THR A 713 16.15 20.22 -22.74
CA THR A 713 16.82 21.54 -22.69
C THR A 713 17.80 21.72 -23.85
N ALA A 714 18.48 20.65 -24.27
CA ALA A 714 19.39 20.67 -25.41
C ALA A 714 18.65 20.93 -26.73
N GLU A 715 17.49 20.29 -26.95
CA GLU A 715 16.66 20.50 -28.15
C GLU A 715 16.16 21.94 -28.24
N ARG A 716 15.62 22.49 -27.13
CA ARG A 716 15.15 23.88 -27.05
C ARG A 716 16.26 24.89 -27.33
N ARG A 717 17.48 24.63 -26.86
CA ARG A 717 18.65 25.48 -27.13
C ARG A 717 19.01 25.47 -28.63
N THR A 718 19.08 24.29 -29.23
CA THR A 718 19.40 24.13 -30.67
C THR A 718 18.35 24.78 -31.55
N MET A 719 17.05 24.68 -31.19
CA MET A 719 15.98 25.43 -31.87
C MET A 719 16.17 26.93 -31.78
N GLY A 720 16.55 27.45 -30.62
CA GLY A 720 16.84 28.87 -30.44
C GLY A 720 18.02 29.35 -31.29
N GLU A 721 19.03 28.53 -31.51
CA GLU A 721 20.15 28.81 -32.41
C GLU A 721 19.70 28.77 -33.89
N LYS A 722 18.88 27.78 -34.29
CA LYS A 722 18.28 27.68 -35.65
C LYS A 722 17.47 28.95 -35.96
N VAL A 723 16.64 29.47 -35.04
CA VAL A 723 15.88 30.73 -35.23
C VAL A 723 16.82 31.90 -35.45
N LYS A 724 17.92 32.01 -34.70
CA LYS A 724 18.89 33.10 -34.88
C LYS A 724 19.56 33.05 -36.25
N HIS A 725 19.92 31.88 -36.75
CA HIS A 725 20.53 31.68 -38.07
C HIS A 725 19.58 32.00 -39.22
N LEU A 726 18.32 31.62 -39.13
CA LEU A 726 17.27 31.94 -40.10
C LEU A 726 17.01 33.45 -40.18
N ARG A 727 16.96 34.15 -39.01
CA ARG A 727 16.83 35.63 -38.98
C ARG A 727 18.03 36.35 -39.50
N ALA A 728 19.25 35.84 -39.28
CA ALA A 728 20.50 36.43 -39.82
C ALA A 728 20.58 36.26 -41.35
N GLY A 729 20.12 35.09 -41.86
CA GLY A 729 20.02 34.82 -43.32
C GLY A 729 18.98 35.74 -43.98
N ALA A 730 17.81 35.94 -43.37
CA ALA A 730 16.76 36.85 -43.94
C ALA A 730 17.19 38.33 -43.94
N ALA A 731 17.94 38.78 -42.90
CA ALA A 731 18.50 40.14 -42.86
C ALA A 731 19.62 40.38 -43.92
N GLY A 732 20.27 39.31 -44.38
CA GLY A 732 21.29 39.35 -45.45
C GLY A 732 20.70 39.41 -46.85
N GLN A 733 19.49 38.88 -47.08
CA GLN A 733 18.85 38.83 -48.42
C GLN A 733 18.24 40.14 -48.88
N VAL A 734 18.04 41.16 -48.03
CA VAL A 734 17.53 42.48 -48.43
C VAL A 734 18.59 43.31 -49.17
N LYS A 735 19.84 42.86 -49.31
CA LYS A 735 20.94 43.62 -49.96
C LYS A 735 21.67 42.94 -51.10
N ARG A 736 21.23 41.86 -51.70
CA ARG A 736 21.86 41.35 -52.94
C ARG A 736 20.83 40.63 -53.82
N GLY A 737 20.35 41.33 -54.85
CA GLY A 737 19.82 40.65 -56.01
C GLY A 737 20.94 40.02 -56.82
N GLY A 738 20.81 38.76 -57.12
CA GLY A 738 21.58 38.04 -58.14
C GLY A 738 22.61 37.04 -57.56
N ALA A 739 22.35 35.79 -57.89
CA ALA A 739 23.22 34.64 -58.05
C ALA A 739 23.20 33.56 -56.97
N GLU A 740 22.71 32.43 -57.44
CA GLU A 740 23.11 31.05 -57.16
C GLU A 740 22.93 30.47 -55.75
N SER A 741 22.11 29.44 -55.72
CA SER A 741 22.02 28.34 -54.81
C SER A 741 23.38 27.99 -54.14
N ALA A 742 23.53 28.31 -52.86
CA ALA A 742 24.59 27.71 -52.05
C ALA A 742 23.91 26.93 -50.93
N GLY A 743 24.09 25.60 -51.04
CA GLY A 743 23.69 24.66 -50.00
C GLY A 743 24.25 24.96 -48.63
N ILE A 744 23.64 24.36 -47.62
CA ILE A 744 24.04 24.22 -46.24
C ILE A 744 25.53 24.48 -46.06
N GLY A 745 25.87 25.46 -45.21
CA GLY A 745 27.23 25.95 -45.03
C GLY A 745 28.27 24.86 -45.10
N ALA A 746 29.21 24.98 -46.04
CA ALA A 746 30.26 24.02 -46.24
C ALA A 746 30.92 23.72 -44.87
N LEU A 747 30.90 22.46 -44.49
CA LEU A 747 31.67 21.96 -43.39
C LEU A 747 33.07 22.54 -43.50
N ASP A 748 33.54 23.25 -42.49
CA ASP A 748 34.91 23.68 -42.39
C ASP A 748 35.77 22.39 -42.28
N THR A 749 36.18 21.89 -43.44
CA THR A 749 36.91 20.64 -43.57
C THR A 749 38.27 20.68 -42.90
N GLU A 750 38.91 21.86 -42.80
CA GLU A 750 40.14 22.01 -42.05
C GLU A 750 39.91 21.81 -40.55
N ARG A 751 38.82 22.38 -40.02
CA ARG A 751 38.47 22.25 -38.59
C ARG A 751 37.92 20.86 -38.28
N ALA A 752 37.19 20.22 -39.19
CA ALA A 752 36.72 18.83 -39.05
C ALA A 752 37.88 17.84 -39.05
N ASN A 753 38.90 18.07 -39.92
CA ASN A 753 40.10 17.23 -39.97
C ASN A 753 40.96 17.30 -38.71
N GLN A 754 40.91 18.39 -37.93
CA GLN A 754 41.62 18.49 -36.65
C GLN A 754 41.03 17.58 -35.55
N VAL A 755 39.77 17.14 -35.70
CA VAL A 755 39.13 16.24 -34.73
C VAL A 755 39.40 14.77 -35.05
N LEU A 756 39.70 14.43 -36.30
CA LEU A 756 39.91 13.06 -36.74
C LEU A 756 41.05 12.32 -36.00
N PRO A 757 42.24 12.93 -35.73
CA PRO A 757 43.28 12.25 -34.98
C PRO A 757 42.87 11.93 -33.54
N VAL A 758 42.08 12.79 -32.92
CA VAL A 758 41.57 12.59 -31.52
C VAL A 758 40.54 11.48 -31.48
N LEU A 759 39.65 11.44 -32.47
CA LEU A 759 38.67 10.36 -32.64
C LEU A 759 39.34 9.02 -32.92
N ALA A 760 40.37 8.99 -33.78
CA ALA A 760 41.16 7.79 -34.08
C ALA A 760 41.85 7.26 -32.82
N HIS A 761 42.37 8.16 -31.97
CA HIS A 761 42.99 7.78 -30.71
C HIS A 761 41.99 7.21 -29.72
N ILE A 762 40.78 7.81 -29.60
CA ILE A 762 39.70 7.32 -28.74
C ILE A 762 39.17 5.96 -29.20
N LEU A 763 39.10 5.75 -30.51
CA LEU A 763 38.60 4.50 -31.12
C LEU A 763 39.67 3.42 -31.28
N GLY A 764 40.92 3.70 -30.90
CA GLY A 764 42.04 2.76 -31.03
C GLY A 764 42.42 2.40 -32.49
N VAL A 765 42.12 3.28 -33.44
CA VAL A 765 42.39 3.07 -34.89
C VAL A 765 43.61 3.92 -35.30
N THR A 766 44.55 3.36 -35.99
CA THR A 766 45.70 4.12 -36.55
C THR A 766 45.24 5.00 -37.72
N TYR A 767 45.38 6.31 -37.56
CA TYR A 767 45.12 7.27 -38.67
C TYR A 767 46.33 7.27 -39.60
N GLY A 768 46.14 6.76 -40.82
CA GLY A 768 47.19 6.78 -41.83
C GLY A 768 47.25 8.12 -42.56
N ASP A 769 48.42 8.70 -42.67
CA ASP A 769 48.72 9.84 -43.53
C ASP A 769 48.45 9.46 -45.00
N HIS A 770 47.44 10.08 -45.62
CA HIS A 770 47.29 10.19 -47.05
C HIS A 770 46.97 11.64 -47.45
#